data_460dd62e40221058c3459fef4ac11a89
#
_entry.id   460dd62e40221058c3459fef4ac11a89
#
_cell.length_a   1.000
_cell.length_b   1.000
_cell.length_c   1.000
_cell.angle_alpha   90.00
_cell.angle_beta   90.00
_cell.angle_gamma   90.00
#
_symmetry.space_group_name_H-M   'P 1'
#
loop_
_entity.id
_entity.type
_entity.pdbx_description
1 polymer ?
#
loop_
_entity_poly.entity_id
_entity_poly.type
_entity_poly.pdbx_seq_one_letter_code
_entity_poly.pdbx_strand_id
1 'polypeptide(L)'
;MMEDGEGEENKDEEKKSWSSGIGNSGGGWYASSSSSSSAAKSLCIRGDGVDQPPPFSDQVLENVLENVLEFLACRRDRNAASLVCRSWYRAEAQTRREVFIGNCYAVSPARVLGRFRSARALVLKGRPRFADFNLVPLGWGARFSPWVAAMATSYPWLERVCLKRMTVSDADLSLLARSFNSFRDLTLICCDGFGTPGLAAVAEFCRNLRVLDLIENDVEDEDEEVADWISRFPETTTCLESLSFECVNCPVNFAALESLVARSPSLRRLRVNEHVSVKQLRRLMVRAPQLTHLGTGSFHSVPAGGGAGDLAATDLESAFVASKSLVCLSGFRVLEPEYLPAIYPVCANLVSLNLSYAMITAEQLKPIMRQCYNLQTFWVLDTVGDEGLRAVAKTCKNLHELRVFPLDASEDSEGSVSDDGLVAISKGCRKLRSILYFCQRMTNAAVVTMSRNCQDMDVFRLCIMGRHRPDHITGEPMDEGFGAIVMNCKKLTRLAVSGLLTDKAFEYIAKYGKSVRTLSVAFAGNTDLSLRCVLEGCHHLQKLEIRDCPFGDEGLLSGIHHYYNMRFLWMSSCKLSLMGCKEVARRLPHLTVEVIGEWPQDLDGDAVEKLYLYRSLDGPRDDAPPFVKILEISHHSFSPPAQCSPSKRRKMTTPSPSTNHTRQMHQVRRVKMKAVS
;
A
#
# COMPACT_ATOMS: atom_id res chain seq x y z
N MET A 1 7.25 7.24 6.61
CA MET A 1 7.75 7.27 5.25
C MET A 1 7.72 5.89 4.67
N MET A 2 6.63 5.47 4.15
CA MET A 2 6.51 4.07 3.76
C MET A 2 5.43 3.84 2.77
N GLU A 3 5.50 2.86 2.08
CA GLU A 3 5.04 2.71 0.81
C GLU A 3 4.11 1.65 0.43
N ASP A 4 3.37 1.93 -0.58
CA ASP A 4 2.30 1.17 -1.20
C ASP A 4 2.72 -0.24 -1.57
N GLY A 5 1.98 -1.23 -1.11
CA GLY A 5 2.07 -2.64 -1.50
C GLY A 5 1.69 -2.92 -2.96
N GLU A 6 1.99 -2.00 -3.87
CA GLU A 6 1.74 -2.22 -5.30
C GLU A 6 2.62 -3.34 -5.90
N GLY A 7 3.65 -3.78 -5.18
CA GLY A 7 4.50 -4.91 -5.59
C GLY A 7 4.00 -6.28 -5.12
N GLU A 8 3.17 -6.34 -4.08
CA GLU A 8 2.70 -7.62 -3.55
C GLU A 8 1.45 -8.16 -4.26
N GLU A 9 0.55 -7.28 -4.70
CA GLU A 9 -0.66 -7.69 -5.43
C GLU A 9 -0.36 -8.30 -6.80
N ASN A 10 0.74 -7.92 -7.45
CA ASN A 10 1.13 -8.53 -8.73
C ASN A 10 1.80 -9.90 -8.61
N LYS A 11 2.28 -10.28 -7.42
CA LYS A 11 2.94 -11.59 -7.23
C LYS A 11 1.96 -12.71 -6.92
N ASP A 12 0.86 -12.41 -6.26
CA ASP A 12 -0.16 -13.43 -5.95
C ASP A 12 -1.06 -13.73 -7.14
N GLU A 13 -1.24 -12.80 -8.07
CA GLU A 13 -1.99 -13.05 -9.31
C GLU A 13 -1.19 -13.87 -10.33
N GLU A 14 0.12 -13.69 -10.43
CA GLU A 14 0.97 -14.52 -11.30
C GLU A 14 1.02 -15.98 -10.85
N LYS A 15 0.85 -16.27 -9.56
CA LYS A 15 0.85 -17.67 -9.06
C LYS A 15 -0.43 -18.44 -9.31
N LYS A 16 -1.53 -17.80 -9.68
CA LYS A 16 -2.81 -18.47 -9.96
C LYS A 16 -2.96 -18.99 -11.41
N SER A 17 -2.04 -18.67 -12.33
CA SER A 17 -2.23 -18.96 -13.76
C SER A 17 -1.26 -19.97 -14.38
N TRP A 18 -0.39 -20.65 -13.62
CA TRP A 18 0.56 -21.59 -14.23
C TRP A 18 0.56 -22.97 -13.58
N SER A 19 -0.26 -23.83 -14.16
CA SER A 19 0.01 -25.27 -14.24
C SER A 19 -0.41 -25.75 -15.64
N SER A 20 0.53 -25.74 -16.57
CA SER A 20 0.71 -26.73 -17.63
C SER A 20 1.66 -26.23 -18.73
N GLY A 21 2.79 -26.86 -18.84
CA GLY A 21 3.32 -27.47 -20.05
C GLY A 21 4.14 -26.70 -21.06
N ILE A 22 5.45 -26.88 -21.00
CA ILE A 22 6.36 -27.26 -22.13
C ILE A 22 6.78 -26.19 -23.16
N GLY A 23 8.10 -26.02 -23.32
CA GLY A 23 8.77 -25.97 -24.62
C GLY A 23 9.59 -24.74 -24.98
N ASN A 24 10.87 -24.91 -24.89
CA ASN A 24 12.05 -24.27 -25.46
C ASN A 24 11.90 -23.60 -26.83
N SER A 25 12.52 -22.43 -27.02
CA SER A 25 13.65 -22.20 -27.93
C SER A 25 13.79 -20.74 -28.33
N GLY A 26 15.03 -20.31 -28.39
CA GLY A 26 15.62 -19.02 -28.54
C GLY A 26 15.44 -18.30 -29.88
N GLY A 27 15.89 -17.05 -29.86
CA GLY A 27 16.07 -16.23 -31.05
C GLY A 27 16.09 -14.75 -30.72
N GLY A 28 17.28 -14.20 -30.53
CA GLY A 28 17.45 -12.75 -30.42
C GLY A 28 17.42 -12.09 -31.79
N TRP A 29 16.95 -10.85 -31.81
CA TRP A 29 17.26 -9.89 -32.88
C TRP A 29 17.39 -8.48 -32.30
N TYR A 30 18.55 -7.92 -32.50
CA TYR A 30 18.86 -6.49 -32.36
C TYR A 30 18.30 -5.72 -33.56
N ALA A 31 17.76 -4.54 -33.35
CA ALA A 31 17.66 -3.54 -34.38
C ALA A 31 17.83 -2.12 -33.80
N SER A 32 18.80 -1.45 -34.33
CA SER A 32 19.26 -0.11 -34.05
C SER A 32 18.34 0.96 -34.62
N SER A 33 18.34 2.10 -33.96
CA SER A 33 17.71 3.36 -34.33
C SER A 33 18.40 4.05 -35.51
N SER A 34 17.64 4.64 -36.43
CA SER A 34 18.04 5.86 -37.13
C SER A 34 16.81 6.65 -37.57
N SER A 35 16.86 7.93 -37.31
CA SER A 35 15.94 8.99 -37.67
C SER A 35 16.09 9.35 -39.15
N SER A 36 14.98 9.59 -39.86
CA SER A 36 14.91 10.66 -40.88
C SER A 36 13.48 10.93 -41.31
N SER A 37 13.16 12.20 -41.33
CA SER A 37 11.97 12.81 -41.91
C SER A 37 12.05 12.82 -43.44
N SER A 38 10.98 12.47 -44.14
CA SER A 38 10.70 13.09 -45.45
C SER A 38 9.28 12.81 -45.89
N ALA A 39 8.70 13.83 -46.45
CA ALA A 39 7.40 13.89 -47.06
C ALA A 39 7.29 12.92 -48.26
N ALA A 40 6.27 12.10 -48.28
CA ALA A 40 5.93 11.30 -49.46
C ALA A 40 4.73 11.88 -50.19
N LYS A 41 5.02 12.33 -51.41
CA LYS A 41 4.03 12.70 -52.43
C LYS A 41 3.30 11.45 -52.95
N SER A 42 2.00 11.61 -53.10
CA SER A 42 1.10 10.65 -53.79
C SER A 42 1.58 10.36 -55.22
N LEU A 43 1.81 9.11 -55.51
CA LEU A 43 1.89 8.60 -56.89
C LEU A 43 0.73 7.63 -57.11
N CYS A 44 -0.22 8.02 -57.96
CA CYS A 44 -1.21 7.10 -58.49
C CYS A 44 -0.54 6.20 -59.55
N ILE A 45 -0.47 4.92 -59.27
CA ILE A 45 -0.21 3.89 -60.29
C ILE A 45 -1.50 3.09 -60.46
N ARG A 46 -2.05 3.17 -61.68
CA ARG A 46 -3.11 2.26 -62.14
C ARG A 46 -2.42 0.91 -62.45
N GLY A 47 -2.85 -0.14 -61.82
CA GLY A 47 -2.42 -1.52 -62.07
C GLY A 47 -3.59 -2.45 -61.84
N ASP A 48 -3.75 -3.36 -62.77
CA ASP A 48 -4.87 -4.25 -63.05
C ASP A 48 -5.34 -5.14 -61.94
N GLY A 49 -6.61 -5.57 -62.04
CA GLY A 49 -7.40 -6.32 -61.10
C GLY A 49 -6.74 -7.60 -60.56
N VAL A 50 -6.48 -7.56 -59.27
CA VAL A 50 -6.41 -8.72 -58.39
C VAL A 50 -7.56 -8.53 -57.41
N ASP A 51 -8.46 -9.51 -57.32
CA ASP A 51 -9.54 -9.57 -56.36
C ASP A 51 -8.95 -9.43 -54.92
N GLN A 52 -8.93 -8.21 -54.42
CA GLN A 52 -8.70 -7.99 -53.00
C GLN A 52 -9.95 -8.45 -52.25
N PRO A 53 -9.81 -9.31 -51.24
CA PRO A 53 -10.94 -9.62 -50.37
C PRO A 53 -11.52 -8.31 -49.83
N PRO A 54 -12.87 -8.21 -49.71
CA PRO A 54 -13.50 -6.98 -49.25
C PRO A 54 -12.88 -6.56 -47.93
N PRO A 55 -12.56 -5.28 -47.72
CA PRO A 55 -11.99 -4.80 -46.50
C PRO A 55 -12.91 -5.23 -45.35
N PHE A 56 -12.35 -5.92 -44.35
CA PHE A 56 -13.10 -6.27 -43.15
C PHE A 56 -13.82 -5.01 -42.64
N SER A 57 -15.13 -5.14 -42.38
CA SER A 57 -15.86 -4.01 -41.80
C SER A 57 -15.18 -3.55 -40.50
N ASP A 58 -15.17 -2.26 -40.21
CA ASP A 58 -14.59 -1.67 -38.99
C ASP A 58 -15.09 -2.43 -37.74
N GLN A 59 -16.34 -2.92 -37.76
CA GLN A 59 -16.95 -3.71 -36.72
C GLN A 59 -16.25 -5.08 -36.50
N VAL A 60 -15.83 -5.73 -37.58
CA VAL A 60 -15.09 -7.01 -37.48
C VAL A 60 -13.71 -6.78 -36.89
N LEU A 61 -13.04 -5.71 -37.29
CA LEU A 61 -11.73 -5.34 -36.73
C LEU A 61 -11.84 -4.94 -35.24
N GLU A 62 -12.91 -4.23 -34.87
CA GLU A 62 -13.17 -3.92 -33.44
C GLU A 62 -13.43 -5.18 -32.64
N ASN A 63 -14.25 -6.10 -33.09
CA ASN A 63 -14.53 -7.37 -32.41
C ASN A 63 -13.25 -8.23 -32.26
N VAL A 64 -12.40 -8.30 -33.28
CA VAL A 64 -11.12 -9.01 -33.20
C VAL A 64 -10.21 -8.35 -32.18
N LEU A 65 -10.16 -7.02 -32.16
CA LEU A 65 -9.36 -6.27 -31.20
C LEU A 65 -9.84 -6.49 -29.76
N GLU A 66 -11.16 -6.47 -29.53
CA GLU A 66 -11.73 -6.76 -28.21
C GLU A 66 -11.36 -8.16 -27.74
N ASN A 67 -11.49 -9.17 -28.59
CA ASN A 67 -11.09 -10.53 -28.26
C ASN A 67 -9.59 -10.62 -27.92
N VAL A 68 -8.72 -9.97 -28.67
CA VAL A 68 -7.27 -9.95 -28.40
C VAL A 68 -6.99 -9.26 -27.06
N LEU A 69 -7.67 -8.16 -26.77
CA LEU A 69 -7.47 -7.43 -25.51
C LEU A 69 -7.97 -8.20 -24.28
N GLU A 70 -8.95 -9.10 -24.42
CA GLU A 70 -9.40 -9.95 -23.31
C GLU A 70 -8.29 -10.88 -22.79
N PHE A 71 -7.35 -11.29 -23.65
CA PHE A 71 -6.19 -12.10 -23.25
C PHE A 71 -5.09 -11.31 -22.52
N LEU A 72 -5.15 -9.97 -22.57
CA LEU A 72 -4.19 -9.15 -21.82
C LEU A 72 -4.57 -9.10 -20.34
N ALA A 73 -3.96 -9.97 -19.54
CA ALA A 73 -4.17 -10.01 -18.09
C ALA A 73 -3.43 -8.86 -17.36
N CYS A 74 -2.28 -8.43 -17.89
CA CYS A 74 -1.44 -7.42 -17.25
C CYS A 74 -2.04 -6.01 -17.36
N ARG A 75 -2.28 -5.35 -16.23
CA ARG A 75 -2.77 -3.97 -16.17
C ARG A 75 -1.86 -2.98 -16.92
N ARG A 76 -0.54 -3.17 -16.85
CA ARG A 76 0.45 -2.31 -17.52
C ARG A 76 0.31 -2.39 -19.04
N ASP A 77 0.15 -3.59 -19.57
CA ASP A 77 0.03 -3.82 -21.02
C ASP A 77 -1.31 -3.28 -21.54
N ARG A 78 -2.39 -3.47 -20.79
CA ARG A 78 -3.68 -2.83 -21.08
C ARG A 78 -3.60 -1.31 -21.09
N ASN A 79 -2.91 -0.72 -20.13
CA ASN A 79 -2.70 0.73 -20.09
C ASN A 79 -1.88 1.20 -21.32
N ALA A 80 -0.86 0.44 -21.75
CA ALA A 80 -0.09 0.74 -22.94
C ALA A 80 -0.96 0.61 -24.20
N ALA A 81 -1.76 -0.45 -24.31
CA ALA A 81 -2.71 -0.65 -25.40
C ALA A 81 -3.68 0.52 -25.53
N SER A 82 -4.20 1.05 -24.43
CA SER A 82 -5.13 2.20 -24.45
C SER A 82 -4.51 3.50 -24.99
N LEU A 83 -3.20 3.57 -25.15
CA LEU A 83 -2.50 4.76 -25.66
C LEU A 83 -2.15 4.67 -27.15
N VAL A 84 -2.43 3.54 -27.82
CA VAL A 84 -2.06 3.31 -29.22
C VAL A 84 -2.86 4.20 -30.16
N CYS A 85 -4.20 4.12 -30.10
CA CYS A 85 -5.09 4.96 -30.90
C CYS A 85 -6.51 4.99 -30.28
N ARG A 86 -7.42 5.77 -30.88
CA ARG A 86 -8.80 5.92 -30.39
C ARG A 86 -9.60 4.61 -30.41
N SER A 87 -9.41 3.75 -31.40
CA SER A 87 -10.09 2.45 -31.48
C SER A 87 -9.60 1.53 -30.33
N TRP A 88 -8.29 1.41 -30.15
CA TRP A 88 -7.72 0.66 -29.04
C TRP A 88 -8.13 1.21 -27.67
N TYR A 89 -8.22 2.53 -27.53
CA TYR A 89 -8.69 3.16 -26.30
C TYR A 89 -10.13 2.77 -25.96
N ARG A 90 -11.02 2.67 -26.98
CA ARG A 90 -12.42 2.26 -26.79
C ARG A 90 -12.54 0.77 -26.51
N ALA A 91 -11.94 -0.08 -27.34
CA ALA A 91 -11.95 -1.53 -27.17
C ALA A 91 -11.36 -1.96 -25.82
N GLU A 92 -10.25 -1.32 -25.40
CA GLU A 92 -9.66 -1.56 -24.10
C GLU A 92 -10.62 -1.21 -22.95
N ALA A 93 -11.31 -0.08 -23.03
CA ALA A 93 -12.27 0.34 -22.03
C ALA A 93 -13.49 -0.60 -21.93
N GLN A 94 -13.95 -1.15 -23.06
CA GLN A 94 -15.09 -2.07 -23.13
C GLN A 94 -14.73 -3.46 -22.58
N THR A 95 -13.50 -3.92 -22.78
CA THR A 95 -13.04 -5.25 -22.36
C THR A 95 -12.41 -5.29 -20.98
N ARG A 96 -12.19 -4.13 -20.33
CA ARG A 96 -11.56 -4.06 -19.02
C ARG A 96 -12.51 -4.58 -17.92
N ARG A 97 -12.14 -5.70 -17.31
CA ARG A 97 -12.90 -6.33 -16.20
C ARG A 97 -12.52 -5.79 -14.82
N GLU A 98 -11.27 -5.34 -14.66
CA GLU A 98 -10.77 -4.76 -13.41
C GLU A 98 -10.28 -3.34 -13.63
N VAL A 99 -10.79 -2.42 -12.81
CA VAL A 99 -10.45 -1.00 -12.87
C VAL A 99 -9.78 -0.57 -11.58
N PHE A 100 -8.61 0.04 -11.72
CA PHE A 100 -7.86 0.60 -10.59
C PHE A 100 -7.86 2.13 -10.67
N ILE A 101 -8.30 2.76 -9.60
CA ILE A 101 -8.31 4.22 -9.42
C ILE A 101 -7.33 4.57 -8.31
N GLY A 102 -6.19 5.12 -8.69
CA GLY A 102 -5.09 5.44 -7.75
C GLY A 102 -5.37 6.65 -6.86
N ASN A 103 -6.37 7.48 -7.22
CA ASN A 103 -6.82 8.61 -6.43
C ASN A 103 -8.33 8.81 -6.68
N CYS A 104 -9.16 8.36 -5.75
CA CYS A 104 -10.62 8.35 -5.91
C CYS A 104 -11.26 9.75 -5.89
N TYR A 105 -10.56 10.74 -5.34
CA TYR A 105 -11.04 12.13 -5.33
C TYR A 105 -10.50 12.98 -6.49
N ALA A 106 -9.66 12.40 -7.38
CA ALA A 106 -9.17 13.08 -8.58
C ALA A 106 -10.08 12.89 -9.81
N VAL A 107 -11.03 11.97 -9.74
CA VAL A 107 -11.97 11.66 -10.82
C VAL A 107 -13.35 11.39 -10.25
N SER A 108 -14.41 11.80 -10.97
CA SER A 108 -15.77 11.49 -10.57
C SER A 108 -16.12 10.02 -10.86
N PRO A 109 -16.96 9.39 -10.02
CA PRO A 109 -17.51 8.07 -10.29
C PRO A 109 -18.15 7.97 -11.67
N ALA A 110 -18.98 8.93 -12.04
CA ALA A 110 -19.70 8.95 -13.34
C ALA A 110 -18.76 8.83 -14.54
N ARG A 111 -17.62 9.53 -14.51
CA ARG A 111 -16.61 9.46 -15.58
C ARG A 111 -15.98 8.07 -15.70
N VAL A 112 -15.65 7.44 -14.57
CA VAL A 112 -15.05 6.10 -14.55
C VAL A 112 -16.05 5.05 -15.01
N LEU A 113 -17.26 5.08 -14.45
CA LEU A 113 -18.30 4.11 -14.74
C LEU A 113 -18.80 4.22 -16.19
N GLY A 114 -18.91 5.44 -16.70
CA GLY A 114 -19.27 5.69 -18.10
C GLY A 114 -18.22 5.18 -19.10
N ARG A 115 -16.93 5.16 -18.68
CA ARG A 115 -15.84 4.63 -19.52
C ARG A 115 -15.74 3.11 -19.48
N PHE A 116 -15.79 2.49 -18.30
CA PHE A 116 -15.50 1.07 -18.12
C PHE A 116 -16.77 0.26 -17.84
N ARG A 117 -17.64 0.18 -18.83
CA ARG A 117 -18.98 -0.38 -18.66
C ARG A 117 -19.02 -1.87 -18.33
N SER A 118 -17.96 -2.64 -18.61
CA SER A 118 -17.89 -4.09 -18.38
C SER A 118 -17.10 -4.47 -17.13
N ALA A 119 -16.76 -3.50 -16.28
CA ALA A 119 -15.98 -3.79 -15.07
C ALA A 119 -16.76 -4.68 -14.10
N ARG A 120 -16.05 -5.68 -13.56
CA ARG A 120 -16.53 -6.60 -12.52
C ARG A 120 -15.80 -6.43 -11.20
N ALA A 121 -14.63 -5.81 -11.26
CA ALA A 121 -13.80 -5.54 -10.12
C ALA A 121 -13.36 -4.07 -10.09
N LEU A 122 -13.46 -3.45 -8.92
CA LEU A 122 -13.05 -2.07 -8.72
C LEU A 122 -12.11 -1.96 -7.54
N VAL A 123 -10.93 -1.39 -7.79
CA VAL A 123 -9.95 -1.04 -6.76
C VAL A 123 -9.89 0.47 -6.65
N LEU A 124 -10.32 1.01 -5.52
CA LEU A 124 -10.30 2.44 -5.23
C LEU A 124 -9.26 2.73 -4.16
N LYS A 125 -8.42 3.70 -4.45
CA LYS A 125 -7.46 4.24 -3.49
C LYS A 125 -7.84 5.67 -3.14
N GLY A 126 -7.97 5.92 -1.86
CA GLY A 126 -8.33 7.23 -1.30
C GLY A 126 -7.12 8.04 -0.89
N ARG A 127 -7.11 8.43 0.39
CA ARG A 127 -6.09 9.30 0.98
C ARG A 127 -4.66 8.82 0.71
N PRO A 128 -3.70 9.74 0.56
CA PRO A 128 -2.30 9.38 0.48
C PRO A 128 -1.87 8.64 1.75
N ARG A 129 -0.84 7.81 1.65
CA ARG A 129 -0.37 6.98 2.78
C ARG A 129 0.06 7.78 4.01
N PHE A 130 0.39 9.04 3.82
CA PHE A 130 0.72 9.95 4.93
C PHE A 130 -0.44 10.15 5.92
N ALA A 131 -1.67 9.78 5.56
CA ALA A 131 -2.79 9.71 6.48
C ALA A 131 -2.53 8.72 7.64
N ASP A 132 -1.81 7.63 7.36
CA ASP A 132 -1.46 6.62 8.36
C ASP A 132 -0.52 7.17 9.44
N PHE A 133 0.14 8.30 9.17
CA PHE A 133 1.04 9.00 10.08
C PHE A 133 0.47 10.32 10.62
N ASN A 134 -0.84 10.53 10.51
CA ASN A 134 -1.52 11.78 10.88
C ASN A 134 -0.99 13.03 10.15
N LEU A 135 -0.36 12.85 9.00
CA LEU A 135 0.16 13.95 8.18
C LEU A 135 -0.88 14.50 7.20
N VAL A 136 -2.04 13.87 7.12
CA VAL A 136 -3.20 14.32 6.34
C VAL A 136 -4.33 14.56 7.32
N PRO A 137 -5.05 15.69 7.25
CA PRO A 137 -6.13 15.99 8.17
C PRO A 137 -7.25 14.94 8.16
N LEU A 138 -7.90 14.78 9.30
CA LEU A 138 -9.17 14.10 9.39
C LEU A 138 -10.17 14.78 8.43
N GLY A 139 -10.96 13.98 7.72
CA GLY A 139 -11.93 14.52 6.77
C GLY A 139 -11.35 14.99 5.43
N TRP A 140 -10.13 14.60 5.07
CA TRP A 140 -9.53 14.89 3.76
C TRP A 140 -10.45 14.56 2.57
N GLY A 141 -11.50 13.80 2.79
CA GLY A 141 -12.38 13.25 1.78
C GLY A 141 -12.01 11.79 1.49
N ALA A 142 -12.11 11.39 0.26
CA ALA A 142 -11.99 9.97 -0.12
C ALA A 142 -13.15 9.12 0.43
N ARG A 143 -14.36 9.69 0.46
CA ARG A 143 -15.56 8.98 0.88
C ARG A 143 -15.99 7.95 -0.15
N PHE A 144 -16.45 6.79 0.33
CA PHE A 144 -16.94 5.73 -0.53
C PHE A 144 -18.38 5.97 -1.01
N SER A 145 -19.19 6.74 -0.29
CA SER A 145 -20.60 6.96 -0.57
C SER A 145 -20.92 7.38 -2.02
N PRO A 146 -20.22 8.34 -2.65
CA PRO A 146 -20.48 8.70 -4.05
C PRO A 146 -20.21 7.55 -5.02
N TRP A 147 -19.23 6.72 -4.70
CA TRP A 147 -18.83 5.58 -5.52
C TRP A 147 -19.83 4.45 -5.44
N VAL A 148 -20.25 4.04 -4.22
CA VAL A 148 -21.20 2.94 -4.05
C VAL A 148 -22.57 3.31 -4.63
N ALA A 149 -23.05 4.55 -4.44
CA ALA A 149 -24.29 5.02 -5.02
C ALA A 149 -24.28 4.96 -6.57
N ALA A 150 -23.20 5.43 -7.18
CA ALA A 150 -23.04 5.38 -8.63
C ALA A 150 -22.88 3.95 -9.17
N MET A 151 -22.16 3.08 -8.45
CA MET A 151 -21.99 1.67 -8.82
C MET A 151 -23.29 0.89 -8.74
N ALA A 152 -24.11 1.13 -7.70
CA ALA A 152 -25.40 0.46 -7.50
C ALA A 152 -26.35 0.63 -8.70
N THR A 153 -26.25 1.77 -9.38
CA THR A 153 -27.03 2.06 -10.60
C THR A 153 -26.40 1.56 -11.89
N SER A 154 -25.06 1.45 -11.94
CA SER A 154 -24.31 1.25 -13.20
C SER A 154 -23.73 -0.17 -13.38
N TYR A 155 -23.47 -0.91 -12.29
CA TYR A 155 -22.76 -2.19 -12.32
C TYR A 155 -23.47 -3.31 -11.59
N PRO A 156 -24.69 -3.73 -11.99
CA PRO A 156 -25.43 -4.79 -11.29
C PRO A 156 -24.69 -6.14 -11.21
N TRP A 157 -23.67 -6.33 -12.04
CA TRP A 157 -22.81 -7.51 -12.10
C TRP A 157 -21.49 -7.38 -11.35
N LEU A 158 -21.33 -6.37 -10.50
CA LEU A 158 -20.09 -6.16 -9.74
C LEU A 158 -19.84 -7.36 -8.81
N GLU A 159 -18.61 -7.89 -8.88
CA GLU A 159 -18.20 -9.06 -8.12
C GLU A 159 -17.20 -8.72 -7.00
N ARG A 160 -16.31 -7.74 -7.24
CA ARG A 160 -15.20 -7.45 -6.34
C ARG A 160 -15.01 -5.96 -6.10
N VAL A 161 -14.78 -5.59 -4.84
CA VAL A 161 -14.41 -4.23 -4.43
C VAL A 161 -13.24 -4.29 -3.46
N CYS A 162 -12.18 -3.53 -3.77
CA CYS A 162 -11.07 -3.30 -2.86
C CYS A 162 -10.94 -1.80 -2.60
N LEU A 163 -11.07 -1.40 -1.35
CA LEU A 163 -10.97 -0.01 -0.90
C LEU A 163 -9.68 0.16 -0.10
N LYS A 164 -8.93 1.22 -0.41
CA LYS A 164 -7.66 1.51 0.28
C LYS A 164 -7.68 2.96 0.78
N ARG A 165 -7.53 3.16 2.10
CA ARG A 165 -7.47 4.49 2.74
C ARG A 165 -8.66 5.36 2.40
N MET A 166 -9.85 4.81 2.50
CA MET A 166 -11.11 5.49 2.26
C MET A 166 -11.93 5.56 3.53
N THR A 167 -12.75 6.61 3.64
CA THR A 167 -13.80 6.67 4.64
C THR A 167 -15.02 5.95 4.10
N VAL A 168 -15.47 4.92 4.81
CA VAL A 168 -16.57 4.02 4.46
C VAL A 168 -17.54 4.05 5.62
N SER A 169 -18.81 4.31 5.39
CA SER A 169 -19.83 4.27 6.43
C SER A 169 -20.55 2.91 6.47
N ASP A 170 -21.22 2.59 7.59
CA ASP A 170 -22.08 1.42 7.69
C ASP A 170 -23.22 1.44 6.66
N ALA A 171 -23.74 2.63 6.36
CA ALA A 171 -24.71 2.82 5.29
C ALA A 171 -24.17 2.46 3.92
N ASP A 172 -22.88 2.77 3.66
CA ASP A 172 -22.21 2.42 2.40
C ASP A 172 -22.05 0.91 2.26
N LEU A 173 -21.63 0.23 3.34
CA LEU A 173 -21.52 -1.23 3.36
C LEU A 173 -22.89 -1.91 3.21
N SER A 174 -23.92 -1.39 3.84
CA SER A 174 -25.29 -1.88 3.70
C SER A 174 -25.81 -1.70 2.26
N LEU A 175 -25.55 -0.54 1.65
CA LEU A 175 -25.94 -0.29 0.25
C LEU A 175 -25.20 -1.23 -0.70
N LEU A 176 -23.87 -1.41 -0.51
CA LEU A 176 -23.06 -2.36 -1.28
C LEU A 176 -23.63 -3.78 -1.16
N ALA A 177 -23.88 -4.24 0.06
CA ALA A 177 -24.32 -5.60 0.31
C ALA A 177 -25.70 -5.92 -0.31
N ARG A 178 -26.59 -4.94 -0.37
CA ARG A 178 -27.94 -5.09 -0.93
C ARG A 178 -28.02 -4.88 -2.45
N SER A 179 -27.05 -4.17 -3.04
CA SER A 179 -27.14 -3.78 -4.45
C SER A 179 -26.58 -4.84 -5.42
N PHE A 180 -25.69 -5.75 -4.98
CA PHE A 180 -24.96 -6.61 -5.89
C PHE A 180 -25.14 -8.10 -5.60
N ASN A 181 -26.04 -8.74 -6.31
CA ASN A 181 -26.35 -10.16 -6.12
C ASN A 181 -25.16 -11.11 -6.44
N SER A 182 -24.24 -10.68 -7.29
CA SER A 182 -23.05 -11.46 -7.70
C SER A 182 -21.80 -11.12 -6.88
N PHE A 183 -21.93 -10.34 -5.81
CA PHE A 183 -20.82 -9.86 -5.02
C PHE A 183 -20.12 -11.00 -4.28
N ARG A 184 -18.78 -11.04 -4.37
CA ARG A 184 -17.96 -12.14 -3.85
C ARG A 184 -16.81 -11.69 -2.96
N ASP A 185 -16.15 -10.58 -3.32
CA ASP A 185 -14.90 -10.21 -2.67
C ASP A 185 -14.96 -8.76 -2.17
N LEU A 186 -14.86 -8.59 -0.86
CA LEU A 186 -14.67 -7.29 -0.20
C LEU A 186 -13.32 -7.26 0.50
N THR A 187 -12.50 -6.30 0.12
CA THR A 187 -11.22 -6.04 0.79
C THR A 187 -11.16 -4.57 1.20
N LEU A 188 -11.01 -4.32 2.49
CA LEU A 188 -10.83 -2.98 3.07
C LEU A 188 -9.43 -2.88 3.67
N ILE A 189 -8.64 -1.88 3.23
CA ILE A 189 -7.26 -1.70 3.68
C ILE A 189 -7.07 -0.29 4.20
N CYS A 190 -6.70 -0.14 5.47
CA CYS A 190 -6.50 1.15 6.14
C CYS A 190 -7.72 2.10 5.97
N CYS A 191 -8.94 1.56 5.94
CA CYS A 191 -10.19 2.31 5.87
C CYS A 191 -10.69 2.65 7.27
N ASP A 192 -11.56 3.66 7.37
CA ASP A 192 -12.19 4.13 8.61
C ASP A 192 -13.67 4.47 8.40
N GLY A 193 -14.38 4.78 9.48
CA GLY A 193 -15.76 5.28 9.47
C GLY A 193 -16.85 4.21 9.38
N PHE A 194 -16.51 2.93 9.59
CA PHE A 194 -17.49 1.83 9.68
C PHE A 194 -17.29 1.04 10.98
N GLY A 195 -18.38 0.43 11.42
CA GLY A 195 -18.40 -0.42 12.61
C GLY A 195 -18.90 -1.83 12.33
N THR A 196 -19.22 -2.54 13.40
CA THR A 196 -19.80 -3.87 13.34
C THR A 196 -21.18 -3.92 12.70
N PRO A 197 -22.05 -2.87 12.75
CA PRO A 197 -23.32 -2.87 12.02
C PRO A 197 -23.16 -2.98 10.50
N GLY A 198 -22.18 -2.28 9.91
CA GLY A 198 -21.86 -2.39 8.48
C GLY A 198 -21.36 -3.78 8.11
N LEU A 199 -20.52 -4.38 8.95
CA LEU A 199 -20.04 -5.75 8.77
C LEU A 199 -21.20 -6.76 8.88
N ALA A 200 -22.14 -6.54 9.78
CA ALA A 200 -23.36 -7.38 9.91
C ALA A 200 -24.19 -7.36 8.63
N ALA A 201 -24.36 -6.18 8.01
CA ALA A 201 -25.07 -6.07 6.73
C ALA A 201 -24.33 -6.83 5.60
N VAL A 202 -23.00 -6.75 5.53
CA VAL A 202 -22.20 -7.52 4.55
C VAL A 202 -22.37 -9.02 4.79
N ALA A 203 -22.28 -9.48 6.04
CA ALA A 203 -22.44 -10.88 6.39
C ALA A 203 -23.83 -11.42 6.02
N GLU A 204 -24.89 -10.66 6.26
CA GLU A 204 -26.28 -11.07 6.04
C GLU A 204 -26.68 -11.10 4.56
N PHE A 205 -26.28 -10.05 3.79
CA PHE A 205 -26.81 -9.86 2.43
C PHE A 205 -25.88 -10.37 1.32
N CYS A 206 -24.56 -10.46 1.54
CA CYS A 206 -23.62 -10.96 0.53
C CYS A 206 -23.54 -12.50 0.53
N ARG A 207 -24.59 -13.17 0.03
CA ARG A 207 -24.74 -14.64 0.08
C ARG A 207 -23.66 -15.42 -0.65
N ASN A 208 -22.99 -14.82 -1.64
CA ASN A 208 -21.95 -15.43 -2.46
C ASN A 208 -20.53 -15.01 -2.01
N LEU A 209 -20.39 -14.46 -0.81
CA LEU A 209 -19.14 -13.91 -0.31
C LEU A 209 -18.08 -15.00 -0.19
N ARG A 210 -16.93 -14.79 -0.85
CA ARG A 210 -15.74 -15.65 -0.80
C ARG A 210 -14.61 -15.03 -0.02
N VAL A 211 -14.45 -13.72 -0.15
CA VAL A 211 -13.38 -12.97 0.51
C VAL A 211 -13.98 -11.82 1.30
N LEU A 212 -13.67 -11.80 2.59
CA LEU A 212 -13.84 -10.66 3.47
C LEU A 212 -12.52 -10.41 4.18
N ASP A 213 -11.74 -9.49 3.64
CA ASP A 213 -10.43 -9.15 4.18
C ASP A 213 -10.44 -7.72 4.73
N LEU A 214 -10.38 -7.61 6.05
CA LEU A 214 -10.24 -6.35 6.78
C LEU A 214 -8.79 -6.24 7.25
N ILE A 215 -8.03 -5.31 6.63
CA ILE A 215 -6.58 -5.18 6.85
C ILE A 215 -6.30 -3.78 7.39
N GLU A 216 -5.80 -3.69 8.62
CA GLU A 216 -5.36 -2.44 9.24
C GLU A 216 -6.41 -1.31 9.22
N ASN A 217 -7.70 -1.67 9.28
CA ASN A 217 -8.77 -0.70 9.32
C ASN A 217 -8.93 -0.09 10.72
N ASP A 218 -9.48 1.10 10.76
CA ASP A 218 -9.95 1.76 11.97
C ASP A 218 -11.46 1.51 12.08
N VAL A 219 -11.83 0.45 12.81
CA VAL A 219 -13.22 0.05 12.98
C VAL A 219 -13.77 0.83 14.18
N GLU A 220 -14.84 1.60 13.94
CA GLU A 220 -15.49 2.39 14.97
C GLU A 220 -16.44 1.48 15.76
N ASP A 221 -16.07 1.19 17.00
CA ASP A 221 -16.95 0.55 17.98
C ASP A 221 -17.29 1.63 19.02
N GLU A 222 -18.29 2.45 18.74
CA GLU A 222 -18.88 3.33 19.77
C GLU A 222 -19.68 2.46 20.74
N ASP A 223 -19.46 2.68 22.03
CA ASP A 223 -19.74 1.79 23.18
C ASP A 223 -21.17 1.26 23.35
N GLU A 224 -22.14 1.59 22.51
CA GLU A 224 -23.55 1.25 22.72
C GLU A 224 -24.17 0.24 21.73
N GLU A 225 -23.55 -0.04 20.56
CA GLU A 225 -24.13 -0.97 19.56
C GLU A 225 -23.10 -1.91 18.91
N VAL A 226 -22.42 -2.73 19.70
CA VAL A 226 -21.59 -3.80 19.12
C VAL A 226 -22.50 -4.88 18.55
N ALA A 227 -22.64 -4.94 17.23
CA ALA A 227 -23.41 -5.96 16.56
C ALA A 227 -22.66 -7.30 16.50
N ASP A 228 -23.31 -8.40 16.81
CA ASP A 228 -22.78 -9.75 16.55
C ASP A 228 -22.83 -10.04 15.03
N TRP A 229 -21.84 -9.50 14.30
CA TRP A 229 -21.80 -9.58 12.85
C TRP A 229 -21.44 -10.97 12.31
N ILE A 230 -20.68 -11.78 13.07
CA ILE A 230 -20.34 -13.16 12.68
C ILE A 230 -21.58 -14.04 12.64
N SER A 231 -22.51 -13.87 13.60
CA SER A 231 -23.77 -14.64 13.64
C SER A 231 -24.74 -14.28 12.52
N ARG A 232 -24.50 -13.18 11.80
CA ARG A 232 -25.33 -12.78 10.66
C ARG A 232 -25.08 -13.58 9.39
N PHE A 233 -23.97 -14.31 9.30
CA PHE A 233 -23.73 -15.18 8.16
C PHE A 233 -24.78 -16.30 8.07
N PRO A 234 -25.58 -16.37 6.99
CA PRO A 234 -26.56 -17.44 6.80
C PRO A 234 -25.91 -18.83 6.91
N GLU A 235 -26.66 -19.80 7.38
CA GLU A 235 -26.18 -21.19 7.43
C GLU A 235 -25.80 -21.73 6.05
N THR A 236 -26.37 -21.19 4.99
CA THR A 236 -26.08 -21.51 3.59
C THR A 236 -24.72 -20.96 3.12
N THR A 237 -24.05 -20.12 3.89
CA THR A 237 -22.72 -19.58 3.55
C THR A 237 -21.68 -20.69 3.71
N THR A 238 -21.21 -21.25 2.59
CA THR A 238 -20.21 -22.35 2.53
C THR A 238 -19.05 -22.06 1.58
N CYS A 239 -19.07 -20.90 0.91
CA CYS A 239 -18.15 -20.57 -0.17
C CYS A 239 -16.96 -19.69 0.27
N LEU A 240 -16.78 -19.41 1.58
CA LEU A 240 -15.69 -18.59 2.06
C LEU A 240 -14.33 -19.20 1.75
N GLU A 241 -13.46 -18.40 1.16
CA GLU A 241 -12.06 -18.70 0.86
C GLU A 241 -11.10 -17.91 1.77
N SER A 242 -11.49 -16.70 2.15
CA SER A 242 -10.72 -15.81 3.04
C SER A 242 -11.64 -15.07 4.00
N LEU A 243 -11.26 -15.08 5.27
CA LEU A 243 -11.87 -14.28 6.32
C LEU A 243 -10.77 -13.67 7.19
N SER A 244 -10.61 -12.35 7.13
CA SER A 244 -9.63 -11.61 7.92
C SER A 244 -10.30 -10.45 8.65
N PHE A 245 -10.21 -10.44 9.98
CA PHE A 245 -10.79 -9.41 10.84
C PHE A 245 -9.89 -9.07 12.04
N GLU A 246 -8.58 -9.19 11.86
CA GLU A 246 -7.60 -8.95 12.94
C GLU A 246 -7.60 -7.49 13.46
N CYS A 247 -8.15 -6.53 12.71
CA CYS A 247 -8.26 -5.13 13.10
C CYS A 247 -9.57 -4.77 13.81
N VAL A 248 -10.51 -5.70 13.95
CA VAL A 248 -11.78 -5.50 14.68
C VAL A 248 -11.52 -5.67 16.17
N ASN A 249 -11.70 -4.61 16.96
CA ASN A 249 -11.30 -4.58 18.37
C ASN A 249 -12.40 -5.05 19.36
N CYS A 250 -13.48 -5.67 18.87
CA CYS A 250 -14.54 -6.18 19.70
C CYS A 250 -14.52 -7.72 19.77
N PRO A 251 -15.00 -8.31 20.87
CA PRO A 251 -15.22 -9.75 20.97
C PRO A 251 -16.18 -10.25 19.89
N VAL A 252 -15.91 -11.44 19.35
CA VAL A 252 -16.79 -12.10 18.39
C VAL A 252 -17.49 -13.30 19.03
N ASN A 253 -18.70 -13.63 18.57
CA ASN A 253 -19.37 -14.84 18.97
C ASN A 253 -18.60 -16.07 18.46
N PHE A 254 -17.83 -16.69 19.36
CA PHE A 254 -16.94 -17.78 18.99
C PHE A 254 -17.71 -19.01 18.48
N ALA A 255 -18.89 -19.32 19.00
CA ALA A 255 -19.68 -20.45 18.54
C ALA A 255 -20.12 -20.27 17.09
N ALA A 256 -20.54 -19.05 16.73
CA ALA A 256 -20.88 -18.70 15.35
C ALA A 256 -19.64 -18.75 14.43
N LEU A 257 -18.49 -18.24 14.89
CA LEU A 257 -17.24 -18.31 14.15
C LEU A 257 -16.80 -19.77 13.89
N GLU A 258 -16.82 -20.62 14.91
CA GLU A 258 -16.47 -22.03 14.77
C GLU A 258 -17.40 -22.75 13.79
N SER A 259 -18.69 -22.48 13.87
CA SER A 259 -19.70 -23.03 12.93
C SER A 259 -19.44 -22.56 11.50
N LEU A 260 -19.16 -21.26 11.30
CA LEU A 260 -18.85 -20.67 9.98
C LEU A 260 -17.59 -21.30 9.38
N VAL A 261 -16.53 -21.47 10.16
CA VAL A 261 -15.28 -22.09 9.73
C VAL A 261 -15.51 -23.57 9.38
N ALA A 262 -16.27 -24.31 10.20
CA ALA A 262 -16.55 -25.72 9.98
C ALA A 262 -17.34 -25.99 8.67
N ARG A 263 -18.27 -25.09 8.32
CA ARG A 263 -19.07 -25.23 7.09
C ARG A 263 -18.43 -24.60 5.85
N SER A 264 -17.20 -24.08 5.96
CA SER A 264 -16.48 -23.42 4.85
C SER A 264 -15.28 -24.28 4.36
N PRO A 265 -15.47 -25.33 3.55
CA PRO A 265 -14.43 -26.24 3.15
C PRO A 265 -13.39 -25.61 2.21
N SER A 266 -13.75 -24.50 1.57
CA SER A 266 -12.86 -23.74 0.69
C SER A 266 -12.00 -22.71 1.44
N LEU A 267 -12.16 -22.57 2.77
CA LEU A 267 -11.45 -21.57 3.54
C LEU A 267 -9.94 -21.89 3.58
N ARG A 268 -9.15 -21.01 3.01
CA ARG A 268 -7.69 -21.11 2.91
C ARG A 268 -6.98 -20.07 3.77
N ARG A 269 -7.64 -18.93 4.01
CA ARG A 269 -7.06 -17.82 4.77
C ARG A 269 -8.00 -17.46 5.91
N LEU A 270 -7.49 -17.53 7.13
CA LEU A 270 -8.21 -17.10 8.34
C LEU A 270 -7.28 -16.25 9.19
N ARG A 271 -7.68 -14.99 9.45
CA ARG A 271 -6.97 -14.09 10.36
C ARG A 271 -7.96 -13.56 11.39
N VAL A 272 -7.75 -13.95 12.63
CA VAL A 272 -8.63 -13.60 13.74
C VAL A 272 -8.07 -12.45 14.56
N ASN A 273 -8.94 -11.77 15.31
CA ASN A 273 -8.55 -10.65 16.18
C ASN A 273 -7.98 -11.13 17.53
N GLU A 274 -7.56 -10.18 18.36
CA GLU A 274 -6.92 -10.44 19.65
C GLU A 274 -7.85 -11.04 20.72
N HIS A 275 -9.16 -11.02 20.49
CA HIS A 275 -10.13 -11.63 21.42
C HIS A 275 -10.29 -13.15 21.25
N VAL A 276 -9.68 -13.73 20.21
CA VAL A 276 -9.66 -15.18 20.01
C VAL A 276 -8.47 -15.76 20.76
N SER A 277 -8.73 -16.49 21.83
CA SER A 277 -7.71 -17.13 22.68
C SER A 277 -7.04 -18.32 21.99
N VAL A 278 -5.87 -18.74 22.50
CA VAL A 278 -5.14 -19.93 22.03
C VAL A 278 -6.02 -21.19 22.01
N LYS A 279 -6.85 -21.39 23.03
CA LYS A 279 -7.80 -22.51 23.11
C LYS A 279 -8.83 -22.49 21.99
N GLN A 280 -9.35 -21.31 21.69
CA GLN A 280 -10.29 -21.11 20.58
C GLN A 280 -9.60 -21.25 19.21
N LEU A 281 -8.40 -20.70 19.07
CA LEU A 281 -7.58 -20.85 17.87
C LEU A 281 -7.33 -22.32 17.51
N ARG A 282 -6.96 -23.15 18.50
CA ARG A 282 -6.80 -24.59 18.32
C ARG A 282 -8.06 -25.24 17.77
N ARG A 283 -9.24 -24.89 18.32
CA ARG A 283 -10.55 -25.43 17.82
C ARG A 283 -10.79 -25.05 16.37
N LEU A 284 -10.51 -23.80 15.97
CA LEU A 284 -10.64 -23.34 14.60
C LEU A 284 -9.70 -24.12 13.64
N MET A 285 -8.45 -24.32 14.05
CA MET A 285 -7.47 -25.09 13.24
C MET A 285 -7.90 -26.53 13.02
N VAL A 286 -8.46 -27.18 14.04
CA VAL A 286 -9.01 -28.56 13.91
C VAL A 286 -10.19 -28.61 12.92
N ARG A 287 -11.03 -27.55 12.89
CA ARG A 287 -12.16 -27.47 11.94
C ARG A 287 -11.74 -27.15 10.50
N ALA A 288 -10.58 -26.51 10.31
CA ALA A 288 -10.09 -26.07 9.00
C ALA A 288 -8.63 -26.50 8.74
N PRO A 289 -8.32 -27.80 8.64
CA PRO A 289 -6.95 -28.29 8.41
C PRO A 289 -6.39 -27.92 7.04
N GLN A 290 -7.24 -27.44 6.11
CA GLN A 290 -6.87 -26.97 4.77
C GLN A 290 -6.33 -25.54 4.74
N LEU A 291 -6.24 -24.83 5.88
CA LEU A 291 -5.72 -23.49 5.94
C LEU A 291 -4.28 -23.42 5.43
N THR A 292 -4.04 -22.42 4.59
CA THR A 292 -2.71 -22.08 4.08
C THR A 292 -2.15 -20.82 4.73
N HIS A 293 -3.03 -19.91 5.18
CA HIS A 293 -2.67 -18.66 5.85
C HIS A 293 -3.43 -18.56 7.16
N LEU A 294 -2.71 -18.35 8.24
CA LEU A 294 -3.28 -18.20 9.58
C LEU A 294 -2.78 -16.92 10.24
N GLY A 295 -3.70 -16.11 10.75
CA GLY A 295 -3.44 -15.03 11.69
C GLY A 295 -3.93 -15.45 13.07
N THR A 296 -3.02 -15.51 14.04
CA THR A 296 -3.26 -16.17 15.33
C THR A 296 -4.10 -15.36 16.30
N GLY A 297 -4.33 -14.05 16.05
CA GLY A 297 -4.95 -13.18 17.05
C GLY A 297 -4.06 -13.01 18.28
N SER A 298 -4.62 -13.20 19.47
CA SER A 298 -3.81 -13.30 20.68
C SER A 298 -3.21 -14.71 20.80
N PHE A 299 -1.95 -14.75 21.22
CA PHE A 299 -1.21 -16.00 21.40
C PHE A 299 -0.87 -16.19 22.88
N HIS A 300 -1.91 -16.13 23.71
CA HIS A 300 -1.84 -16.24 25.16
C HIS A 300 -3.05 -17.00 25.73
N SER A 301 -2.91 -17.52 26.93
CA SER A 301 -4.03 -18.06 27.70
C SER A 301 -4.86 -16.91 28.31
N VAL A 302 -6.17 -16.99 28.22
CA VAL A 302 -7.03 -16.08 28.99
C VAL A 302 -6.87 -16.41 30.46
N PRO A 303 -6.58 -15.45 31.38
CA PRO A 303 -6.60 -15.70 32.81
C PRO A 303 -7.97 -16.29 33.20
N ALA A 304 -7.95 -17.48 33.74
CA ALA A 304 -9.16 -18.20 34.12
C ALA A 304 -9.85 -17.53 35.31
N GLY A 305 -10.86 -16.71 35.03
CA GLY A 305 -11.92 -16.45 35.98
C GLY A 305 -12.95 -17.58 35.88
N GLY A 306 -12.62 -18.78 36.30
CA GLY A 306 -13.57 -19.88 36.33
C GLY A 306 -13.06 -21.16 35.69
N GLY A 307 -12.56 -22.01 36.50
CA GLY A 307 -12.48 -23.46 36.44
C GLY A 307 -12.08 -24.17 35.18
N ALA A 308 -11.05 -24.97 35.31
CA ALA A 308 -10.59 -26.09 34.49
C ALA A 308 -9.56 -25.82 33.40
N GLY A 309 -8.31 -26.11 33.75
CA GLY A 309 -7.31 -26.64 32.84
C GLY A 309 -6.66 -25.64 31.91
N ASP A 310 -5.46 -25.18 32.27
CA ASP A 310 -4.53 -24.57 31.31
C ASP A 310 -4.35 -25.50 30.12
N LEU A 311 -4.52 -24.93 28.89
CA LEU A 311 -4.21 -25.66 27.70
C LEU A 311 -2.71 -25.91 27.66
N ALA A 312 -2.28 -27.16 27.73
CA ALA A 312 -0.87 -27.49 27.59
C ALA A 312 -0.39 -27.04 26.18
N ALA A 313 0.82 -26.47 26.11
CA ALA A 313 1.43 -26.08 24.82
C ALA A 313 1.44 -27.25 23.82
N THR A 314 1.52 -28.48 24.29
CA THR A 314 1.44 -29.74 23.53
C THR A 314 0.13 -29.92 22.77
N ASP A 315 -0.99 -29.42 23.30
CA ASP A 315 -2.29 -29.54 22.62
C ASP A 315 -2.38 -28.59 21.43
N LEU A 316 -1.78 -27.40 21.54
CA LEU A 316 -1.70 -26.45 20.41
C LEU A 316 -0.72 -26.98 19.35
N GLU A 317 0.41 -27.54 19.75
CA GLU A 317 1.38 -28.17 18.87
C GLU A 317 0.72 -29.26 18.01
N SER A 318 -0.14 -30.09 18.59
CA SER A 318 -0.87 -31.12 17.86
C SER A 318 -1.73 -30.57 16.71
N ALA A 319 -2.34 -29.39 16.90
CA ALA A 319 -3.12 -28.71 15.87
C ALA A 319 -2.22 -28.18 14.75
N PHE A 320 -1.04 -27.65 15.05
CA PHE A 320 -0.06 -27.25 14.04
C PHE A 320 0.51 -28.47 13.29
N VAL A 321 0.76 -29.58 13.95
CA VAL A 321 1.17 -30.85 13.28
C VAL A 321 0.13 -31.31 12.26
N ALA A 322 -1.15 -31.14 12.55
CA ALA A 322 -2.24 -31.47 11.65
C ALA A 322 -2.36 -30.50 10.47
N SER A 323 -1.93 -29.25 10.63
CA SER A 323 -2.10 -28.17 9.66
C SER A 323 -0.95 -28.09 8.64
N LYS A 324 -0.69 -29.21 7.92
CA LYS A 324 0.44 -29.37 7.00
C LYS A 324 0.45 -28.40 5.82
N SER A 325 -0.70 -27.80 5.49
CA SER A 325 -0.86 -26.87 4.38
C SER A 325 -0.43 -25.43 4.72
N LEU A 326 -0.11 -25.12 5.98
CA LEU A 326 0.27 -23.77 6.40
C LEU A 326 1.60 -23.36 5.77
N VAL A 327 1.55 -22.23 5.07
CA VAL A 327 2.71 -21.59 4.42
C VAL A 327 2.88 -20.12 4.85
N CYS A 328 1.85 -19.53 5.46
CA CYS A 328 1.87 -18.16 5.95
C CYS A 328 1.32 -18.11 7.38
N LEU A 329 2.09 -17.48 8.27
CA LEU A 329 1.73 -17.31 9.68
C LEU A 329 1.92 -15.85 10.10
N SER A 330 0.93 -15.28 10.77
CA SER A 330 0.90 -13.87 11.21
C SER A 330 0.09 -13.72 12.49
N GLY A 331 -0.10 -12.48 12.95
CA GLY A 331 -0.85 -12.16 14.17
C GLY A 331 0.08 -11.98 15.35
N PHE A 332 0.03 -12.83 16.36
CA PHE A 332 0.86 -12.77 17.57
C PHE A 332 0.75 -11.43 18.31
N ARG A 333 -0.45 -10.83 18.36
CA ARG A 333 -0.65 -9.48 18.91
C ARG A 333 -0.40 -9.41 20.42
N VAL A 334 -0.81 -10.43 21.15
CA VAL A 334 -0.48 -10.63 22.55
C VAL A 334 0.16 -12.01 22.66
N LEU A 335 1.44 -12.06 22.96
CA LEU A 335 2.24 -13.28 22.91
C LEU A 335 2.77 -13.66 24.28
N GLU A 336 2.45 -14.88 24.72
CA GLU A 336 3.17 -15.57 25.80
C GLU A 336 4.24 -16.47 25.16
N PRO A 337 5.52 -16.25 25.47
CA PRO A 337 6.63 -16.98 24.81
C PRO A 337 6.57 -18.50 24.97
N GLU A 338 5.89 -18.99 26.00
CA GLU A 338 5.71 -20.41 26.30
C GLU A 338 4.98 -21.17 25.19
N TYR A 339 4.13 -20.46 24.40
CA TYR A 339 3.39 -21.06 23.28
C TYR A 339 4.18 -21.05 21.96
N LEU A 340 5.31 -20.33 21.86
CA LEU A 340 6.10 -20.28 20.63
C LEU A 340 6.55 -21.65 20.12
N PRO A 341 6.96 -22.62 20.97
CA PRO A 341 7.34 -23.94 20.49
C PRO A 341 6.24 -24.67 19.72
N ALA A 342 4.96 -24.34 19.95
CA ALA A 342 3.85 -24.98 19.26
C ALA A 342 3.87 -24.77 17.73
N ILE A 343 4.50 -23.70 17.22
CA ILE A 343 4.61 -23.45 15.79
C ILE A 343 5.75 -24.21 15.10
N TYR A 344 6.66 -24.84 15.84
CA TYR A 344 7.84 -25.51 15.26
C TYR A 344 7.48 -26.55 14.16
N PRO A 345 6.43 -27.36 14.31
CA PRO A 345 6.07 -28.34 13.28
C PRO A 345 5.80 -27.77 11.89
N VAL A 346 5.37 -26.50 11.79
CA VAL A 346 5.06 -25.84 10.51
C VAL A 346 6.20 -24.97 9.99
N CYS A 347 7.20 -24.65 10.81
CA CYS A 347 8.27 -23.72 10.45
C CYS A 347 8.99 -24.10 9.13
N ALA A 348 9.18 -25.38 8.90
CA ALA A 348 9.83 -25.90 7.68
C ALA A 348 9.03 -25.59 6.39
N ASN A 349 7.70 -25.44 6.51
CA ASN A 349 6.80 -25.18 5.39
C ASN A 349 6.58 -23.68 5.15
N LEU A 350 6.90 -22.83 6.16
CA LEU A 350 6.60 -21.40 6.08
C LEU A 350 7.38 -20.72 4.95
N VAL A 351 6.64 -20.04 4.12
CA VAL A 351 7.12 -19.11 3.09
C VAL A 351 7.06 -17.68 3.59
N SER A 352 6.06 -17.37 4.43
CA SER A 352 5.88 -16.05 5.04
C SER A 352 5.65 -16.17 6.54
N LEU A 353 6.40 -15.40 7.32
CA LEU A 353 6.24 -15.27 8.76
C LEU A 353 6.24 -13.79 9.15
N ASN A 354 5.15 -13.36 9.77
CA ASN A 354 5.00 -11.99 10.26
C ASN A 354 4.91 -11.99 11.78
N LEU A 355 5.96 -11.47 12.41
CA LEU A 355 6.09 -11.27 13.86
C LEU A 355 6.18 -9.77 14.21
N SER A 356 5.66 -8.88 13.35
CA SER A 356 5.75 -7.43 13.56
C SER A 356 4.92 -6.90 14.73
N TYR A 357 4.08 -7.74 15.31
CA TYR A 357 3.34 -7.45 16.55
C TYR A 357 3.85 -8.21 17.77
N ALA A 358 4.80 -9.13 17.58
CA ALA A 358 5.32 -9.99 18.62
C ALA A 358 6.56 -9.36 19.26
N MET A 359 6.48 -9.05 20.55
CA MET A 359 7.64 -8.62 21.35
C MET A 359 8.47 -9.85 21.75
N ILE A 360 9.38 -10.26 20.87
CA ILE A 360 10.26 -11.42 21.10
C ILE A 360 11.74 -11.01 21.10
N THR A 361 12.53 -11.75 21.85
CA THR A 361 13.99 -11.58 21.93
C THR A 361 14.71 -12.45 20.90
N ALA A 362 16.02 -12.21 20.72
CA ALA A 362 16.86 -13.06 19.89
C ALA A 362 16.82 -14.53 20.32
N GLU A 363 16.82 -14.80 21.63
CA GLU A 363 16.82 -16.18 22.17
C GLU A 363 15.53 -16.93 21.84
N GLN A 364 14.39 -16.22 21.84
CA GLN A 364 13.11 -16.79 21.48
C GLN A 364 12.98 -16.99 19.96
N LEU A 365 13.59 -16.11 19.16
CA LEU A 365 13.58 -16.21 17.70
C LEU A 365 14.49 -17.32 17.17
N LYS A 366 15.67 -17.54 17.77
CA LYS A 366 16.68 -18.50 17.27
C LYS A 366 16.15 -19.92 17.04
N PRO A 367 15.35 -20.54 17.94
CA PRO A 367 14.79 -21.88 17.70
C PRO A 367 13.85 -21.95 16.49
N ILE A 368 13.03 -20.92 16.30
CA ILE A 368 12.11 -20.80 15.17
C ILE A 368 12.91 -20.73 13.87
N MET A 369 13.89 -19.82 13.81
CA MET A 369 14.67 -19.60 12.59
C MET A 369 15.49 -20.82 12.18
N ARG A 370 15.94 -21.65 13.11
CA ARG A 370 16.67 -22.91 12.79
C ARG A 370 15.89 -23.85 11.86
N GLN A 371 14.56 -23.71 11.82
CA GLN A 371 13.66 -24.58 11.06
C GLN A 371 13.06 -23.87 9.82
N CYS A 372 13.15 -22.54 9.72
CA CYS A 372 12.52 -21.73 8.67
C CYS A 372 13.38 -21.59 7.40
N TYR A 373 13.84 -22.69 6.81
CA TYR A 373 14.74 -22.66 5.63
C TYR A 373 14.05 -22.32 4.32
N ASN A 374 12.72 -22.41 4.24
CA ASN A 374 11.93 -22.03 3.05
C ASN A 374 11.41 -20.59 3.07
N LEU A 375 11.72 -19.83 4.12
CA LEU A 375 11.19 -18.50 4.33
C LEU A 375 11.63 -17.54 3.22
N GLN A 376 10.65 -16.85 2.61
CA GLN A 376 10.84 -15.84 1.57
C GLN A 376 10.47 -14.45 2.06
N THR A 377 9.49 -14.33 2.96
CA THR A 377 9.03 -13.06 3.55
C THR A 377 9.12 -13.14 5.05
N PHE A 378 9.80 -12.17 5.67
CA PHE A 378 9.94 -12.09 7.11
C PHE A 378 9.76 -10.65 7.61
N TRP A 379 8.82 -10.46 8.53
CA TRP A 379 8.56 -9.19 9.18
C TRP A 379 8.72 -9.36 10.69
N VAL A 380 9.40 -8.41 11.34
CA VAL A 380 9.75 -8.54 12.76
C VAL A 380 9.97 -7.17 13.39
N LEU A 381 9.78 -7.08 14.71
CA LEU A 381 10.22 -5.93 15.50
C LEU A 381 11.74 -5.96 15.73
N ASP A 382 12.31 -4.79 15.94
CA ASP A 382 13.75 -4.62 16.25
C ASP A 382 14.17 -5.24 17.58
N THR A 383 13.23 -5.61 18.46
CA THR A 383 13.48 -6.29 19.74
C THR A 383 14.31 -7.58 19.62
N VAL A 384 14.35 -8.18 18.42
CA VAL A 384 15.18 -9.37 18.17
C VAL A 384 16.67 -9.04 18.08
N GLY A 385 17.04 -7.77 17.96
CA GLY A 385 18.41 -7.31 17.88
C GLY A 385 19.21 -7.89 16.71
N ASP A 386 20.46 -7.47 16.60
CA ASP A 386 21.38 -7.96 15.57
C ASP A 386 21.64 -9.46 15.65
N GLU A 387 21.58 -10.04 16.86
CA GLU A 387 21.71 -11.49 17.02
C GLU A 387 20.55 -12.29 16.41
N GLY A 388 19.32 -11.81 16.56
CA GLY A 388 18.16 -12.40 15.90
C GLY A 388 18.31 -12.35 14.40
N LEU A 389 18.75 -11.21 13.85
CA LEU A 389 19.02 -11.07 12.41
C LEU A 389 20.17 -11.97 11.91
N ARG A 390 21.21 -12.20 12.74
CA ARG A 390 22.26 -13.20 12.42
C ARG A 390 21.68 -14.62 12.35
N ALA A 391 20.71 -14.97 13.20
CA ALA A 391 20.03 -16.26 13.13
C ALA A 391 19.20 -16.41 11.84
N VAL A 392 18.47 -15.38 11.45
CA VAL A 392 17.77 -15.33 10.14
C VAL A 392 18.75 -15.52 8.98
N ALA A 393 19.84 -14.76 8.97
CA ALA A 393 20.88 -14.82 7.94
C ALA A 393 21.53 -16.20 7.80
N LYS A 394 21.65 -16.92 8.91
CA LYS A 394 22.24 -18.28 8.93
C LYS A 394 21.36 -19.30 8.19
N THR A 395 20.04 -19.22 8.34
CA THR A 395 19.11 -20.27 7.88
C THR A 395 18.32 -19.85 6.64
N CYS A 396 17.78 -18.65 6.59
CA CYS A 396 16.80 -18.23 5.59
C CYS A 396 17.44 -17.79 4.27
N LYS A 397 18.08 -18.72 3.56
CA LYS A 397 18.82 -18.43 2.29
C LYS A 397 17.91 -18.05 1.12
N ASN A 398 16.60 -18.31 1.23
CA ASN A 398 15.61 -18.00 0.22
C ASN A 398 14.85 -16.70 0.51
N LEU A 399 15.31 -15.89 1.48
CA LEU A 399 14.65 -14.64 1.83
C LEU A 399 14.69 -13.64 0.68
N HIS A 400 13.50 -13.17 0.27
CA HIS A 400 13.30 -12.17 -0.77
C HIS A 400 12.87 -10.82 -0.18
N GLU A 401 12.16 -10.85 0.94
CA GLU A 401 11.66 -9.66 1.62
C GLU A 401 11.94 -9.71 3.11
N LEU A 402 12.49 -8.62 3.64
CA LEU A 402 12.69 -8.40 5.07
C LEU A 402 12.11 -7.04 5.46
N ARG A 403 11.30 -7.03 6.53
CA ARG A 403 10.91 -5.79 7.20
C ARG A 403 11.26 -5.86 8.68
N VAL A 404 12.02 -4.89 9.14
CA VAL A 404 12.37 -4.70 10.55
C VAL A 404 11.76 -3.39 10.99
N PHE A 405 10.83 -3.46 11.92
CA PHE A 405 10.10 -2.31 12.43
C PHE A 405 10.62 -1.92 13.81
N PRO A 406 10.60 -0.65 14.18
CA PRO A 406 10.98 -0.23 15.50
C PRO A 406 9.85 -0.54 16.51
N LEU A 407 10.21 -0.99 17.69
CA LEU A 407 9.26 -1.04 18.82
C LEU A 407 8.90 0.36 19.27
N ASP A 408 9.89 1.24 19.33
CA ASP A 408 9.73 2.66 19.64
C ASP A 408 10.31 3.51 18.50
N ALA A 409 9.44 4.30 17.88
CA ALA A 409 9.81 5.19 16.77
C ALA A 409 10.31 6.58 17.23
N SER A 410 10.53 6.77 18.54
CA SER A 410 11.07 8.02 19.07
C SER A 410 12.53 8.23 18.65
N GLU A 411 12.92 9.49 18.51
CA GLU A 411 14.30 9.88 18.15
C GLU A 411 15.30 9.50 19.26
N ASP A 412 14.83 9.35 20.49
CA ASP A 412 15.63 9.06 21.69
C ASP A 412 15.76 7.55 21.99
N SER A 413 15.08 6.71 21.22
CA SER A 413 15.20 5.25 21.37
C SER A 413 16.59 4.77 20.99
N GLU A 414 17.21 3.91 21.79
CA GLU A 414 18.52 3.35 21.44
C GLU A 414 18.49 2.37 20.27
N GLY A 415 17.32 1.83 19.94
CA GLY A 415 17.13 0.82 18.89
C GLY A 415 17.98 -0.44 19.13
N SER A 416 17.45 -1.59 18.85
CA SER A 416 18.15 -2.87 19.12
C SER A 416 18.87 -3.43 17.90
N VAL A 417 18.60 -2.90 16.71
CA VAL A 417 19.23 -3.31 15.46
C VAL A 417 20.12 -2.19 14.90
N SER A 418 21.21 -2.59 14.27
CA SER A 418 22.22 -1.68 13.74
C SER A 418 22.71 -2.11 12.35
N ASP A 419 23.80 -1.52 11.91
CA ASP A 419 24.54 -1.88 10.71
C ASP A 419 25.06 -3.34 10.73
N ASP A 420 25.38 -3.89 11.90
CA ASP A 420 25.80 -5.29 12.06
C ASP A 420 24.71 -6.27 11.62
N GLY A 421 23.46 -6.02 11.98
CA GLY A 421 22.31 -6.82 11.55
C GLY A 421 22.11 -6.74 10.05
N LEU A 422 22.21 -5.54 9.46
CA LEU A 422 22.09 -5.33 8.01
C LEU A 422 23.19 -6.09 7.25
N VAL A 423 24.44 -6.00 7.71
CA VAL A 423 25.58 -6.72 7.12
C VAL A 423 25.38 -8.23 7.22
N ALA A 424 24.92 -8.75 8.37
CA ALA A 424 24.66 -10.17 8.53
C ALA A 424 23.59 -10.67 7.55
N ILE A 425 22.48 -9.95 7.44
CA ILE A 425 21.39 -10.27 6.49
C ILE A 425 21.92 -10.25 5.06
N SER A 426 22.66 -9.22 4.66
CA SER A 426 23.19 -9.12 3.30
C SER A 426 24.11 -10.28 2.91
N LYS A 427 24.94 -10.72 3.83
CA LYS A 427 25.86 -11.88 3.63
C LYS A 427 25.10 -13.20 3.54
N GLY A 428 24.05 -13.36 4.35
CA GLY A 428 23.29 -14.60 4.46
C GLY A 428 22.18 -14.76 3.45
N CYS A 429 21.50 -13.68 3.08
CA CYS A 429 20.26 -13.67 2.29
C CYS A 429 20.46 -12.95 0.95
N ARG A 430 21.30 -13.51 0.07
CA ARG A 430 21.72 -12.87 -1.20
C ARG A 430 20.59 -12.77 -2.24
N LYS A 431 19.46 -13.45 -2.03
CA LYS A 431 18.28 -13.37 -2.90
C LYS A 431 17.33 -12.23 -2.52
N LEU A 432 17.72 -11.40 -1.54
CA LEU A 432 16.89 -10.31 -1.05
C LEU A 432 16.63 -9.28 -2.16
N ARG A 433 15.35 -8.95 -2.35
CA ARG A 433 14.87 -8.00 -3.37
C ARG A 433 14.16 -6.80 -2.76
N SER A 434 13.60 -6.97 -1.57
CA SER A 434 12.87 -5.92 -0.86
C SER A 434 13.33 -5.85 0.59
N ILE A 435 13.69 -4.66 1.03
CA ILE A 435 14.00 -4.41 2.43
C ILE A 435 13.32 -3.14 2.92
N LEU A 436 12.81 -3.22 4.16
CA LEU A 436 12.48 -2.09 5.01
C LEU A 436 13.22 -2.28 6.31
N TYR A 437 14.08 -1.34 6.64
CA TYR A 437 14.94 -1.45 7.81
C TYR A 437 14.94 -0.14 8.59
N PHE A 438 14.41 -0.19 9.81
CA PHE A 438 14.49 0.90 10.76
C PHE A 438 15.67 0.66 11.70
N CYS A 439 16.48 1.68 11.95
CA CYS A 439 17.60 1.65 12.88
C CYS A 439 17.96 3.04 13.38
N GLN A 440 18.68 3.11 14.47
CA GLN A 440 19.25 4.36 15.00
C GLN A 440 20.70 4.58 14.52
N ARG A 441 21.44 3.50 14.33
CA ARG A 441 22.86 3.52 13.97
C ARG A 441 23.09 2.81 12.65
N MET A 442 23.73 3.48 11.72
CA MET A 442 24.05 2.95 10.39
C MET A 442 25.39 3.50 9.92
N THR A 443 26.12 2.69 9.16
CA THR A 443 27.37 3.10 8.50
C THR A 443 27.28 3.06 6.98
N ASN A 444 28.04 3.92 6.31
CA ASN A 444 28.25 3.84 4.87
C ASN A 444 28.79 2.46 4.46
N ALA A 445 29.74 1.92 5.21
CA ALA A 445 30.35 0.61 4.96
C ALA A 445 29.33 -0.54 4.94
N ALA A 446 28.35 -0.52 5.85
CA ALA A 446 27.29 -1.52 5.89
C ALA A 446 26.38 -1.44 4.67
N VAL A 447 25.94 -0.24 4.29
CA VAL A 447 25.09 -0.03 3.12
C VAL A 447 25.83 -0.39 1.82
N VAL A 448 27.11 -0.05 1.70
CA VAL A 448 27.98 -0.48 0.59
C VAL A 448 28.08 -2.01 0.53
N THR A 449 28.27 -2.66 1.67
CA THR A 449 28.33 -4.14 1.75
C THR A 449 27.00 -4.76 1.29
N MET A 450 25.89 -4.21 1.75
CA MET A 450 24.55 -4.64 1.34
C MET A 450 24.35 -4.54 -0.17
N SER A 451 24.72 -3.41 -0.77
CA SER A 451 24.59 -3.17 -2.21
C SER A 451 25.38 -4.15 -3.08
N ARG A 452 26.54 -4.60 -2.59
CA ARG A 452 27.39 -5.58 -3.29
C ARG A 452 26.86 -7.00 -3.17
N ASN A 453 26.28 -7.35 -2.02
CA ASN A 453 25.79 -8.70 -1.75
C ASN A 453 24.40 -8.96 -2.36
N CYS A 454 23.53 -7.95 -2.43
CA CYS A 454 22.13 -8.05 -2.85
C CYS A 454 21.86 -7.19 -4.09
N GLN A 455 22.50 -7.53 -5.22
CA GLN A 455 22.42 -6.73 -6.47
C GLN A 455 21.06 -6.81 -7.16
N ASP A 456 20.24 -7.82 -6.84
CA ASP A 456 18.88 -7.99 -7.36
C ASP A 456 17.82 -7.17 -6.61
N MET A 457 18.25 -6.20 -5.78
CA MET A 457 17.37 -5.33 -5.01
C MET A 457 16.47 -4.52 -5.94
N ASP A 458 15.16 -4.62 -5.69
CA ASP A 458 14.10 -3.86 -6.34
C ASP A 458 13.60 -2.72 -5.45
N VAL A 459 13.44 -3.00 -4.15
CA VAL A 459 12.93 -2.04 -3.16
C VAL A 459 13.94 -1.90 -2.02
N PHE A 460 14.52 -0.73 -1.87
CA PHE A 460 15.43 -0.42 -0.77
C PHE A 460 14.89 0.74 0.05
N ARG A 461 14.54 0.46 1.31
CA ARG A 461 14.01 1.44 2.26
C ARG A 461 14.80 1.34 3.56
N LEU A 462 15.70 2.27 3.75
CA LEU A 462 16.47 2.42 4.98
C LEU A 462 15.98 3.66 5.70
N CYS A 463 15.48 3.48 6.89
CA CYS A 463 14.97 4.53 7.77
C CYS A 463 15.89 4.66 8.98
N ILE A 464 16.87 5.55 8.90
CA ILE A 464 17.69 5.93 10.03
C ILE A 464 16.86 6.90 10.85
N MET A 465 16.48 6.50 12.06
CA MET A 465 15.62 7.27 12.94
C MET A 465 16.40 8.44 13.55
N GLY A 466 15.74 9.59 13.63
CA GLY A 466 16.34 10.85 14.00
C GLY A 466 16.76 11.70 12.80
N ARG A 467 16.62 13.01 12.95
CA ARG A 467 16.92 13.98 11.89
C ARG A 467 18.43 14.08 11.67
N HIS A 468 18.86 14.12 10.40
CA HIS A 468 20.26 14.36 10.02
C HIS A 468 21.29 13.44 10.70
N ARG A 469 20.94 12.17 10.95
CA ARG A 469 21.88 11.21 11.52
C ARG A 469 22.98 10.86 10.51
N PRO A 470 24.26 11.12 10.83
CA PRO A 470 25.38 10.73 9.97
C PRO A 470 25.73 9.24 10.11
N ASP A 471 26.74 8.81 9.39
CA ASP A 471 27.47 7.57 9.66
C ASP A 471 27.94 7.58 11.12
N HIS A 472 27.49 6.62 11.91
CA HIS A 472 27.65 6.68 13.36
C HIS A 472 29.10 6.40 13.81
N ILE A 473 29.96 5.90 12.96
CA ILE A 473 31.37 5.66 13.25
C ILE A 473 32.23 6.83 12.73
N THR A 474 32.01 7.26 11.47
CA THR A 474 32.87 8.26 10.83
C THR A 474 32.39 9.70 11.02
N GLY A 475 31.10 9.88 11.37
CA GLY A 475 30.47 11.20 11.41
C GLY A 475 30.20 11.81 10.02
N GLU A 476 30.54 11.11 8.94
CA GLU A 476 30.36 11.57 7.57
C GLU A 476 28.89 11.42 7.11
N PRO A 477 28.44 12.19 6.11
CA PRO A 477 27.16 11.99 5.47
C PRO A 477 27.01 10.57 4.90
N MET A 478 25.76 10.08 4.84
CA MET A 478 25.42 8.76 4.30
C MET A 478 25.45 8.69 2.76
N ASP A 479 26.07 9.65 2.09
CA ASP A 479 26.09 9.80 0.63
C ASP A 479 26.66 8.61 -0.10
N GLU A 480 27.79 8.06 0.40
CA GLU A 480 28.47 6.93 -0.23
C GLU A 480 27.68 5.63 -0.13
N GLY A 481 26.99 5.42 0.99
CA GLY A 481 26.14 4.27 1.19
C GLY A 481 24.98 4.24 0.20
N PHE A 482 24.20 5.32 0.14
CA PHE A 482 23.08 5.40 -0.82
C PHE A 482 23.57 5.49 -2.27
N GLY A 483 24.71 6.12 -2.52
CA GLY A 483 25.38 6.10 -3.81
C GLY A 483 25.70 4.67 -4.27
N ALA A 484 26.23 3.83 -3.39
CA ALA A 484 26.54 2.43 -3.70
C ALA A 484 25.27 1.61 -4.02
N ILE A 485 24.14 1.86 -3.35
CA ILE A 485 22.87 1.20 -3.65
C ILE A 485 22.47 1.46 -5.11
N VAL A 486 22.41 2.71 -5.54
CA VAL A 486 22.00 3.03 -6.93
C VAL A 486 23.05 2.59 -7.99
N MET A 487 24.33 2.52 -7.60
CA MET A 487 25.39 2.02 -8.47
C MET A 487 25.34 0.51 -8.68
N ASN A 488 25.05 -0.27 -7.65
CA ASN A 488 25.14 -1.73 -7.70
C ASN A 488 23.80 -2.42 -7.96
N CYS A 489 22.67 -1.86 -7.50
CA CYS A 489 21.33 -2.45 -7.62
C CYS A 489 20.60 -1.93 -8.88
N LYS A 490 20.88 -2.50 -10.05
CA LYS A 490 20.36 -2.00 -11.34
C LYS A 490 18.86 -2.23 -11.55
N LYS A 491 18.24 -3.11 -10.77
CA LYS A 491 16.80 -3.39 -10.81
C LYS A 491 15.99 -2.50 -9.86
N LEU A 492 16.65 -1.58 -9.15
CA LEU A 492 16.05 -0.75 -8.14
C LEU A 492 14.95 0.15 -8.72
N THR A 493 13.71 -0.11 -8.34
CA THR A 493 12.56 0.69 -8.75
C THR A 493 12.06 1.63 -7.66
N ARG A 494 12.32 1.29 -6.38
CA ARG A 494 11.91 2.06 -5.21
C ARG A 494 13.08 2.32 -4.29
N LEU A 495 13.27 3.59 -3.94
CA LEU A 495 14.30 4.04 -3.03
C LEU A 495 13.71 4.97 -1.98
N ALA A 496 13.89 4.65 -0.71
CA ALA A 496 13.66 5.60 0.39
C ALA A 496 14.97 5.88 1.09
N VAL A 497 15.27 7.17 1.26
CA VAL A 497 16.51 7.67 1.86
C VAL A 497 16.22 8.53 3.09
N SER A 498 17.05 8.39 4.11
CA SER A 498 17.01 9.15 5.34
C SER A 498 18.41 9.26 5.97
N GLY A 499 18.56 10.07 7.00
CA GLY A 499 19.84 10.36 7.64
C GLY A 499 20.46 11.65 7.11
N LEU A 500 21.69 11.93 7.50
CA LEU A 500 22.42 13.07 6.98
C LEU A 500 22.86 12.80 5.54
N LEU A 501 22.26 13.50 4.59
CA LEU A 501 22.60 13.41 3.16
C LEU A 501 22.84 14.78 2.60
N THR A 502 23.90 14.91 1.79
CA THR A 502 24.22 16.14 1.06
C THR A 502 23.73 16.05 -0.39
N ASP A 503 23.95 17.11 -1.17
CA ASP A 503 23.63 17.12 -2.60
C ASP A 503 24.38 16.02 -3.38
N LYS A 504 25.53 15.53 -2.87
CA LYS A 504 26.31 14.42 -3.47
C LYS A 504 25.52 13.10 -3.56
N ALA A 505 24.71 12.77 -2.55
CA ALA A 505 23.83 11.59 -2.62
C ALA A 505 22.84 11.69 -3.81
N PHE A 506 22.29 12.87 -4.02
CA PHE A 506 21.34 13.12 -5.11
C PHE A 506 22.01 13.13 -6.50
N GLU A 507 23.27 13.56 -6.59
CA GLU A 507 24.07 13.40 -7.80
C GLU A 507 24.29 11.91 -8.14
N TYR A 508 24.59 11.06 -7.15
CA TYR A 508 24.66 9.62 -7.35
C TYR A 508 23.34 9.03 -7.83
N ILE A 509 22.23 9.43 -7.19
CA ILE A 509 20.87 8.97 -7.58
C ILE A 509 20.57 9.40 -9.03
N ALA A 510 20.86 10.63 -9.39
CA ALA A 510 20.68 11.16 -10.73
C ALA A 510 21.49 10.40 -11.78
N LYS A 511 22.75 10.13 -11.47
CA LYS A 511 23.68 9.47 -12.39
C LYS A 511 23.38 7.98 -12.59
N TYR A 512 23.07 7.27 -11.53
CA TYR A 512 22.98 5.80 -11.53
C TYR A 512 21.58 5.24 -11.32
N GLY A 513 20.65 6.00 -10.72
CA GLY A 513 19.27 5.57 -10.38
C GLY A 513 18.31 5.57 -11.56
N LYS A 514 18.74 5.12 -12.75
CA LYS A 514 17.94 5.21 -13.98
C LYS A 514 16.67 4.38 -13.97
N SER A 515 16.62 3.31 -13.18
CA SER A 515 15.44 2.45 -13.05
C SER A 515 14.45 2.92 -11.97
N VAL A 516 14.84 3.91 -11.15
CA VAL A 516 14.04 4.39 -10.02
C VAL A 516 12.74 5.02 -10.53
N ARG A 517 11.63 4.52 -10.01
CA ARG A 517 10.27 4.99 -10.32
C ARG A 517 9.63 5.71 -9.15
N THR A 518 9.98 5.28 -7.93
CA THR A 518 9.52 5.92 -6.70
C THR A 518 10.72 6.32 -5.87
N LEU A 519 10.80 7.59 -5.49
CA LEU A 519 11.80 8.13 -4.58
C LEU A 519 11.09 8.81 -3.42
N SER A 520 11.42 8.38 -2.20
CA SER A 520 10.96 9.00 -0.97
C SER A 520 12.17 9.56 -0.23
N VAL A 521 12.10 10.84 0.13
CA VAL A 521 13.20 11.60 0.75
C VAL A 521 12.69 12.31 1.99
N ALA A 522 13.38 12.17 3.11
CA ALA A 522 13.09 12.94 4.31
C ALA A 522 14.35 13.41 4.99
N PHE A 523 14.28 14.64 5.50
CA PHE A 523 15.36 15.28 6.26
C PHE A 523 16.72 15.25 5.53
N ALA A 524 16.71 15.42 4.21
CA ALA A 524 17.89 15.19 3.39
C ALA A 524 18.09 16.27 2.31
N GLY A 525 19.33 16.41 1.84
CA GLY A 525 19.76 17.43 0.90
C GLY A 525 20.12 18.74 1.58
N ASN A 526 20.98 19.53 0.94
CA ASN A 526 21.41 20.82 1.46
C ASN A 526 20.77 21.99 0.70
N THR A 527 20.57 21.84 -0.59
CA THR A 527 20.14 22.92 -1.49
C THR A 527 19.13 22.41 -2.53
N ASP A 528 18.58 23.33 -3.29
CA ASP A 528 17.71 23.03 -4.45
C ASP A 528 18.42 22.19 -5.54
N LEU A 529 19.75 22.15 -5.53
CA LEU A 529 20.54 21.31 -6.43
C LEU A 529 20.19 19.82 -6.31
N SER A 530 19.95 19.34 -5.08
CA SER A 530 19.50 17.96 -4.83
C SER A 530 18.24 17.60 -5.64
N LEU A 531 17.20 18.43 -5.54
CA LEU A 531 15.95 18.20 -6.24
C LEU A 531 16.14 18.29 -7.76
N ARG A 532 16.86 19.29 -8.22
CA ARG A 532 17.19 19.47 -9.64
C ARG A 532 17.93 18.27 -10.21
N CYS A 533 18.98 17.78 -9.55
CA CYS A 533 19.73 16.60 -9.98
C CYS A 533 18.82 15.38 -10.17
N VAL A 534 17.93 15.10 -9.21
CA VAL A 534 16.98 13.99 -9.30
C VAL A 534 16.05 14.14 -10.51
N LEU A 535 15.48 15.32 -10.71
CA LEU A 535 14.57 15.58 -11.83
C LEU A 535 15.26 15.43 -13.19
N GLU A 536 16.47 15.96 -13.32
CA GLU A 536 17.27 15.86 -14.54
C GLU A 536 17.78 14.43 -14.81
N GLY A 537 18.08 13.66 -13.75
CA GLY A 537 18.72 12.36 -13.87
C GLY A 537 17.81 11.15 -13.91
N CYS A 538 16.66 11.20 -13.22
CA CYS A 538 15.76 10.06 -13.04
C CYS A 538 14.59 10.09 -14.03
N HIS A 539 14.83 9.83 -15.30
CA HIS A 539 13.82 9.93 -16.37
C HIS A 539 12.63 8.97 -16.23
N HIS A 540 12.74 7.91 -15.45
CA HIS A 540 11.64 6.97 -15.21
C HIS A 540 10.87 7.25 -13.92
N LEU A 541 11.19 8.35 -13.22
CA LEU A 541 10.54 8.71 -11.97
C LEU A 541 9.05 8.98 -12.20
N GLN A 542 8.20 8.26 -11.47
CA GLN A 542 6.75 8.35 -11.54
C GLN A 542 6.14 8.96 -10.27
N LYS A 543 6.83 8.74 -9.14
CA LYS A 543 6.39 9.19 -7.84
C LYS A 543 7.56 9.79 -7.06
N LEU A 544 7.39 11.01 -6.59
CA LEU A 544 8.35 11.71 -5.76
C LEU A 544 7.67 12.18 -4.47
N GLU A 545 8.21 11.76 -3.35
CA GLU A 545 7.74 12.09 -2.02
C GLU A 545 8.87 12.76 -1.26
N ILE A 546 8.64 14.00 -0.80
CA ILE A 546 9.64 14.80 -0.13
C ILE A 546 9.06 15.33 1.18
N ARG A 547 9.81 15.20 2.26
CA ARG A 547 9.41 15.67 3.57
C ARG A 547 10.55 16.33 4.31
N ASP A 548 10.26 17.46 4.95
CA ASP A 548 11.20 18.18 5.83
C ASP A 548 12.59 18.40 5.17
N CYS A 549 12.58 18.76 3.88
CA CYS A 549 13.80 19.02 3.10
C CYS A 549 13.93 20.53 2.79
N PRO A 550 15.14 21.04 2.62
CA PRO A 550 15.36 22.47 2.38
C PRO A 550 14.99 22.95 0.96
N PHE A 551 14.34 22.10 0.17
CA PHE A 551 14.01 22.37 -1.22
C PHE A 551 12.95 23.46 -1.37
N GLY A 552 13.20 24.38 -2.29
CA GLY A 552 12.36 25.53 -2.59
C GLY A 552 11.84 25.56 -4.02
N ASP A 553 11.27 26.69 -4.40
CA ASP A 553 10.66 26.91 -5.72
C ASP A 553 11.67 26.81 -6.86
N GLU A 554 12.92 27.21 -6.66
CA GLU A 554 13.95 27.14 -7.69
C GLU A 554 14.22 25.69 -8.09
N GLY A 555 14.44 24.80 -7.12
CA GLY A 555 14.62 23.36 -7.37
C GLY A 555 13.41 22.74 -8.03
N LEU A 556 12.21 23.11 -7.60
CA LEU A 556 10.97 22.58 -8.11
C LEU A 556 10.71 23.01 -9.57
N LEU A 557 10.96 24.27 -9.91
CA LEU A 557 10.63 24.86 -11.22
C LEU A 557 11.73 24.68 -12.27
N SER A 558 12.99 24.59 -11.85
CA SER A 558 14.12 24.42 -12.78
C SER A 558 14.04 23.15 -13.62
N GLY A 559 13.55 22.06 -13.03
CA GLY A 559 13.39 20.76 -13.67
C GLY A 559 12.03 20.46 -14.27
N ILE A 560 11.19 21.49 -14.49
CA ILE A 560 9.76 21.27 -14.83
C ILE A 560 9.53 20.46 -16.10
N HIS A 561 10.42 20.55 -17.07
CA HIS A 561 10.37 19.80 -18.33
C HIS A 561 10.76 18.33 -18.18
N HIS A 562 11.31 17.93 -17.03
CA HIS A 562 11.65 16.54 -16.73
C HIS A 562 10.52 15.76 -16.04
N TYR A 563 9.42 16.41 -15.67
CA TYR A 563 8.28 15.75 -14.99
C TYR A 563 7.37 14.94 -15.92
N TYR A 564 7.68 14.78 -17.20
CA TYR A 564 6.78 14.17 -18.19
C TYR A 564 6.32 12.74 -17.85
N ASN A 565 7.13 11.97 -17.12
CA ASN A 565 6.77 10.63 -16.63
C ASN A 565 6.18 10.64 -15.22
N MET A 566 6.30 11.76 -14.51
CA MET A 566 5.82 11.84 -13.13
C MET A 566 4.30 11.90 -13.10
N ARG A 567 3.71 11.14 -12.18
CA ARG A 567 2.28 11.04 -11.97
C ARG A 567 1.83 11.61 -10.66
N PHE A 568 2.74 11.59 -9.67
CA PHE A 568 2.46 12.00 -8.32
C PHE A 568 3.67 12.73 -7.73
N LEU A 569 3.45 13.94 -7.25
CA LEU A 569 4.38 14.74 -6.48
C LEU A 569 3.74 15.07 -5.13
N TRP A 570 4.38 14.62 -4.06
CA TRP A 570 3.97 14.95 -2.71
C TRP A 570 5.11 15.64 -1.98
N MET A 571 4.81 16.76 -1.34
CA MET A 571 5.79 17.54 -0.59
C MET A 571 5.18 18.01 0.72
N SER A 572 5.93 17.89 1.82
CA SER A 572 5.54 18.34 3.14
C SER A 572 6.68 19.06 3.82
N SER A 573 6.36 20.17 4.49
CA SER A 573 7.33 20.94 5.30
C SER A 573 8.63 21.28 4.53
N CYS A 574 8.49 21.69 3.27
CA CYS A 574 9.58 22.16 2.41
C CYS A 574 9.49 23.69 2.24
N LYS A 575 10.57 24.31 1.77
CA LYS A 575 10.62 25.78 1.54
C LYS A 575 9.91 26.21 0.24
N LEU A 576 8.73 25.67 0.00
CA LEU A 576 7.94 25.95 -1.19
C LEU A 576 6.96 27.09 -0.96
N SER A 577 6.85 27.98 -1.95
CA SER A 577 5.78 28.98 -1.97
C SER A 577 4.51 28.43 -2.65
N LEU A 578 3.37 29.02 -2.28
CA LEU A 578 2.11 28.75 -2.96
C LEU A 578 2.21 29.06 -4.46
N MET A 579 2.98 30.08 -4.84
CA MET A 579 3.19 30.48 -6.22
C MET A 579 3.96 29.43 -7.02
N GLY A 580 5.03 28.86 -6.47
CA GLY A 580 5.79 27.77 -7.10
C GLY A 580 4.92 26.55 -7.32
N CYS A 581 4.15 26.15 -6.32
CA CYS A 581 3.23 25.00 -6.42
C CYS A 581 2.13 25.22 -7.48
N LYS A 582 1.53 26.44 -7.54
CA LYS A 582 0.56 26.80 -8.59
C LYS A 582 1.16 26.72 -9.98
N GLU A 583 2.38 27.20 -10.15
CA GLU A 583 3.06 27.18 -11.44
C GLU A 583 3.35 25.74 -11.93
N VAL A 584 3.77 24.84 -11.04
CA VAL A 584 3.91 23.41 -11.36
C VAL A 584 2.57 22.81 -11.78
N ALA A 585 1.52 23.04 -11.00
CA ALA A 585 0.18 22.52 -11.31
C ALA A 585 -0.35 23.06 -12.64
N ARG A 586 -0.06 24.35 -12.96
CA ARG A 586 -0.45 24.97 -14.23
C ARG A 586 0.27 24.36 -15.44
N ARG A 587 1.58 24.15 -15.33
CA ARG A 587 2.41 23.63 -16.44
C ARG A 587 2.24 22.13 -16.65
N LEU A 588 1.88 21.36 -15.63
CA LEU A 588 1.82 19.90 -15.67
C LEU A 588 0.40 19.38 -15.37
N PRO A 589 -0.51 19.51 -16.34
CA PRO A 589 -1.92 19.15 -16.15
C PRO A 589 -2.15 17.66 -15.84
N HIS A 590 -1.22 16.79 -16.15
CA HIS A 590 -1.29 15.36 -15.92
C HIS A 590 -0.77 14.91 -14.53
N LEU A 591 -0.10 15.82 -13.80
CA LEU A 591 0.55 15.52 -12.53
C LEU A 591 -0.39 15.81 -11.36
N THR A 592 -0.54 14.82 -10.46
CA THR A 592 -1.14 15.07 -9.15
C THR A 592 -0.08 15.68 -8.24
N VAL A 593 -0.32 16.90 -7.79
CA VAL A 593 0.55 17.63 -6.86
C VAL A 593 -0.19 17.80 -5.55
N GLU A 594 0.37 17.26 -4.47
CA GLU A 594 -0.13 17.41 -3.11
C GLU A 594 0.96 18.04 -2.26
N VAL A 595 0.68 19.22 -1.71
CA VAL A 595 1.61 19.95 -0.86
C VAL A 595 0.96 20.19 0.49
N ILE A 596 1.70 19.85 1.54
CA ILE A 596 1.34 20.14 2.92
C ILE A 596 2.36 21.16 3.45
N GLY A 597 1.90 22.35 3.79
CA GLY A 597 2.71 23.39 4.40
C GLY A 597 2.15 23.80 5.75
N GLU A 598 3.04 24.12 6.68
CA GLU A 598 2.70 24.78 7.92
C GLU A 598 2.99 26.26 7.73
N TRP A 599 1.95 27.09 7.80
CA TRP A 599 2.09 28.54 7.69
C TRP A 599 1.86 29.15 9.06
N PRO A 600 2.77 29.99 9.57
CA PRO A 600 2.49 30.74 10.77
C PRO A 600 1.30 31.65 10.53
N GLN A 601 0.23 31.50 11.30
CA GLN A 601 -0.82 32.50 11.37
C GLN A 601 -0.33 33.65 12.22
N ASP A 602 -0.60 34.88 11.76
CA ASP A 602 -0.32 36.08 12.50
C ASP A 602 -1.01 36.04 13.87
N LEU A 603 -0.22 36.11 14.92
CA LEU A 603 -0.48 36.75 16.24
C LEU A 603 -1.39 36.05 17.27
N ASP A 604 -2.08 34.98 17.01
CA ASP A 604 -2.75 34.18 18.06
C ASP A 604 -2.26 32.73 18.06
N GLY A 605 -1.40 32.45 18.93
CA GLY A 605 -0.41 31.37 19.14
C GLY A 605 -0.75 29.90 18.96
N ASP A 606 -1.89 29.43 18.44
CA ASP A 606 -2.24 28.00 18.52
C ASP A 606 -2.77 27.32 17.24
N ALA A 607 -2.77 27.97 16.09
CA ALA A 607 -3.29 27.35 14.88
C ALA A 607 -2.28 27.35 13.73
N VAL A 608 -1.66 26.19 13.50
CA VAL A 608 -0.89 25.92 12.28
C VAL A 608 -1.87 25.60 11.14
N GLU A 609 -2.02 26.53 10.19
CA GLU A 609 -2.86 26.30 9.02
C GLU A 609 -2.12 25.37 8.05
N LYS A 610 -2.66 24.15 7.84
CA LYS A 610 -2.13 23.21 6.86
C LYS A 610 -2.74 23.51 5.50
N LEU A 611 -1.91 23.87 4.52
CA LEU A 611 -2.33 24.13 3.15
C LEU A 611 -2.26 22.84 2.34
N TYR A 612 -3.39 22.46 1.76
CA TYR A 612 -3.48 21.35 0.83
C TYR A 612 -3.80 21.87 -0.57
N LEU A 613 -2.90 21.60 -1.50
CA LEU A 613 -3.12 21.86 -2.92
C LEU A 613 -3.53 20.57 -3.60
N TYR A 614 -4.64 20.63 -4.26
CA TYR A 614 -5.24 19.47 -4.92
C TYR A 614 -5.72 19.85 -6.32
N ARG A 615 -5.57 18.93 -7.26
CA ARG A 615 -6.08 19.09 -8.61
C ARG A 615 -6.94 17.91 -9.01
N SER A 616 -8.14 18.18 -9.53
CA SER A 616 -9.04 17.21 -10.13
C SER A 616 -9.12 17.35 -11.63
N LEU A 617 -9.25 16.23 -12.36
CA LEU A 617 -9.55 16.21 -13.79
C LEU A 617 -11.02 16.54 -14.08
N ASP A 618 -11.89 16.42 -13.07
CA ASP A 618 -13.33 16.60 -13.18
C ASP A 618 -13.83 17.92 -12.54
N GLY A 619 -12.90 18.85 -12.24
CA GLY A 619 -13.23 20.13 -11.59
C GLY A 619 -13.09 20.07 -10.07
N PRO A 620 -13.64 21.06 -9.37
CA PRO A 620 -13.61 21.13 -7.93
C PRO A 620 -14.28 19.91 -7.28
N ARG A 621 -13.82 19.51 -6.09
CA ARG A 621 -14.47 18.48 -5.30
C ARG A 621 -15.66 19.06 -4.55
N ASP A 622 -16.83 18.43 -4.69
CA ASP A 622 -18.02 18.82 -3.93
C ASP A 622 -17.87 18.52 -2.42
N ASP A 623 -17.04 17.52 -2.08
CA ASP A 623 -16.77 17.06 -0.72
C ASP A 623 -15.45 17.58 -0.15
N ALA A 624 -14.83 18.58 -0.77
CA ALA A 624 -13.56 19.11 -0.30
C ALA A 624 -13.72 19.78 1.07
N PRO A 625 -12.91 19.40 2.08
CA PRO A 625 -12.91 20.07 3.36
C PRO A 625 -12.53 21.57 3.21
N PRO A 626 -12.99 22.44 4.13
CA PRO A 626 -12.75 23.89 4.05
C PRO A 626 -11.26 24.29 3.98
N PHE A 627 -10.38 23.46 4.53
CA PHE A 627 -8.93 23.69 4.51
C PHE A 627 -8.25 23.25 3.20
N VAL A 628 -8.96 22.58 2.29
CA VAL A 628 -8.42 22.19 0.98
C VAL A 628 -8.57 23.35 0.01
N LYS A 629 -7.46 23.95 -0.40
CA LYS A 629 -7.46 24.94 -1.47
C LYS A 629 -7.33 24.23 -2.80
N ILE A 630 -8.41 24.22 -3.58
CA ILE A 630 -8.43 23.65 -4.93
C ILE A 630 -7.85 24.67 -5.90
N LEU A 631 -6.86 24.26 -6.67
CA LEU A 631 -6.33 25.07 -7.76
C LEU A 631 -7.23 24.93 -8.99
N GLU A 632 -8.14 25.89 -9.19
CA GLU A 632 -8.85 26.04 -10.44
C GLU A 632 -7.87 26.55 -11.50
N ILE A 633 -7.63 25.75 -12.51
CA ILE A 633 -7.02 26.23 -13.75
C ILE A 633 -8.18 26.57 -14.68
N SER A 634 -8.59 27.83 -14.65
CA SER A 634 -9.53 28.36 -15.61
C SER A 634 -8.96 28.22 -17.03
N HIS A 635 -9.58 27.37 -17.83
CA HIS A 635 -9.46 27.46 -19.26
C HIS A 635 -10.34 28.62 -19.72
N HIS A 636 -9.70 29.73 -20.04
CA HIS A 636 -10.17 30.84 -20.87
C HIS A 636 -11.53 31.49 -20.63
N SER A 637 -11.50 32.70 -20.10
CA SER A 637 -11.98 33.87 -20.90
C SER A 637 -11.61 35.16 -20.20
N PHE A 638 -10.98 36.05 -20.90
CA PHE A 638 -10.83 37.46 -20.54
C PHE A 638 -12.20 38.09 -20.41
N SER A 639 -12.54 38.62 -19.27
CA SER A 639 -13.54 39.67 -19.06
C SER A 639 -13.25 40.46 -17.80
N PRO A 640 -13.44 41.75 -17.77
CA PRO A 640 -12.88 42.69 -16.78
C PRO A 640 -13.65 42.69 -15.45
N PRO A 641 -13.08 43.32 -14.39
CA PRO A 641 -13.53 43.12 -13.03
C PRO A 641 -14.79 43.91 -12.68
N ALA A 642 -15.73 43.27 -12.03
CA ALA A 642 -16.91 43.88 -11.42
C ALA A 642 -16.72 44.07 -9.91
N GLN A 643 -17.26 45.16 -9.44
CA GLN A 643 -17.07 45.84 -8.17
C GLN A 643 -17.53 45.06 -6.94
N CYS A 644 -16.80 45.21 -5.85
CA CYS A 644 -17.13 44.77 -4.50
C CYS A 644 -18.37 45.41 -3.89
N SER A 645 -19.16 44.62 -3.19
CA SER A 645 -20.08 45.08 -2.15
C SER A 645 -19.94 44.25 -0.86
N PRO A 646 -20.02 44.86 0.33
CA PRO A 646 -19.66 44.18 1.60
C PRO A 646 -20.86 43.48 2.25
N SER A 647 -20.67 42.31 2.77
CA SER A 647 -21.70 41.59 3.53
C SER A 647 -21.27 41.18 4.93
N LYS A 648 -22.20 41.33 5.79
CA LYS A 648 -22.35 41.37 7.24
C LYS A 648 -21.75 40.18 8.02
N ARG A 649 -21.06 40.55 9.11
CA ARG A 649 -20.65 39.68 10.24
C ARG A 649 -21.85 39.01 10.91
N ARG A 650 -21.77 37.69 11.13
CA ARG A 650 -22.60 36.97 12.10
C ARG A 650 -21.70 36.42 13.23
N LYS A 651 -22.08 36.71 14.46
CA LYS A 651 -21.46 36.22 15.69
C LYS A 651 -21.72 34.74 15.87
N MET A 652 -20.72 33.98 16.20
CA MET A 652 -20.85 32.58 16.67
C MET A 652 -20.47 32.50 18.15
N THR A 653 -21.31 31.80 18.91
CA THR A 653 -21.19 31.49 20.33
C THR A 653 -20.35 30.23 20.51
N THR A 654 -19.51 30.24 21.53
CA THR A 654 -18.59 29.16 21.95
C THR A 654 -19.31 28.09 22.75
N PRO A 655 -18.95 26.79 22.63
CA PRO A 655 -19.19 25.78 23.65
C PRO A 655 -17.90 25.43 24.42
N SER A 656 -18.10 25.12 25.70
CA SER A 656 -17.13 24.82 26.74
C SER A 656 -16.42 23.46 26.61
N PRO A 657 -15.25 23.26 27.24
CA PRO A 657 -14.45 22.05 27.09
C PRO A 657 -14.76 21.00 28.16
N SER A 658 -14.92 19.76 27.76
CA SER A 658 -14.81 18.61 28.66
C SER A 658 -14.35 17.35 27.92
N THR A 659 -13.43 16.63 28.59
CA THR A 659 -13.00 15.24 28.34
C THR A 659 -12.09 14.92 27.15
N ASN A 660 -10.79 15.25 27.29
CA ASN A 660 -9.77 14.91 26.29
C ASN A 660 -8.67 13.91 26.77
N HIS A 661 -8.70 13.40 28.00
CA HIS A 661 -7.55 12.64 28.51
C HIS A 661 -7.53 11.14 28.14
N THR A 662 -8.67 10.53 27.92
CA THR A 662 -8.74 9.09 27.58
C THR A 662 -8.50 8.84 26.08
N ARG A 663 -8.88 9.78 25.22
CA ARG A 663 -8.64 9.70 23.76
C ARG A 663 -7.15 9.79 23.38
N GLN A 664 -6.34 10.52 24.16
CA GLN A 664 -4.91 10.69 23.89
C GLN A 664 -4.10 9.39 24.10
N MET A 665 -4.45 8.58 25.11
CA MET A 665 -3.77 7.30 25.36
C MET A 665 -4.06 6.25 24.29
N HIS A 666 -5.29 6.18 23.77
CA HIS A 666 -5.64 5.31 22.64
C HIS A 666 -4.99 5.77 21.32
N GLN A 667 -4.90 7.08 21.08
CA GLN A 667 -4.24 7.62 19.89
C GLN A 667 -2.72 7.34 19.88
N VAL A 668 -2.04 7.43 21.01
CA VAL A 668 -0.61 7.10 21.13
C VAL A 668 -0.35 5.59 20.88
N ARG A 669 -1.23 4.71 21.35
CA ARG A 669 -1.18 3.28 21.03
C ARG A 669 -1.42 2.99 19.53
N ARG A 670 -2.38 3.70 18.91
CA ARG A 670 -2.68 3.61 17.47
C ARG A 670 -1.55 4.13 16.58
N VAL A 671 -0.88 5.21 16.96
CA VAL A 671 0.30 5.73 16.24
C VAL A 671 1.47 4.76 16.33
N LYS A 672 1.69 4.12 17.50
CA LYS A 672 2.72 3.07 17.63
C LYS A 672 2.41 1.84 16.76
N MET A 673 1.15 1.38 16.69
CA MET A 673 0.77 0.28 15.83
C MET A 673 0.85 0.60 14.33
N LYS A 674 0.46 1.82 13.91
CA LYS A 674 0.52 2.25 12.50
C LYS A 674 1.95 2.57 12.02
N ALA A 675 2.87 2.90 12.91
CA ALA A 675 4.30 3.01 12.57
C ALA A 675 4.93 1.64 12.29
N VAL A 676 4.33 0.57 12.82
CA VAL A 676 4.81 -0.82 12.69
C VAL A 676 4.24 -1.51 11.42
N SER A 677 3.18 -0.99 10.83
CA SER A 677 2.63 -1.48 9.57
C SER A 677 3.02 -0.55 8.41
#